data_a872dc305381a14e2a74f77a8de23f14
#
_entry.id   a872dc305381a14e2a74f77a8de23f14
#
_cell.length_a   1.000
_cell.length_b   1.000
_cell.length_c   1.000
_cell.angle_alpha   90.00
_cell.angle_beta   90.00
_cell.angle_gamma   90.00
#
_symmetry.space_group_name_H-M   'P 1'
#
loop_
_entity.id
_entity.type
_entity.pdbx_description
1 polymer ?
#
loop_
_entity_poly.entity_id
_entity_poly.type
_entity_poly.pdbx_seq_one_letter_code
_entity_poly.pdbx_strand_id
1 'polypeptide(L)'
;MKNNYIELFVPGRLCLVGEHSDWAGKYRSQNNNIEKGYAIVTGINEGIYAKVKTSNKLIIKNNVNHTTFTCDMDYKKLSKVASLGEYYSYVAGVAATIIEQYNVGGLEVIITKSTLPEKKGLSSSAAICVLITRAFNKLYHLHLNTIGEMNLAYLGEIATPSRCGRLDQACAFGEKPILMVFDGEKIEIKKLKVKKTLYYVFADLNSHKDTIKILAELNRSYPYPESKIDLFVHKGLGEKNKDVVLKSIKYIESGDIENLGKMLTKAQNNFDKYVSIACKDELTSPILHKVLNDSYIKELSYGSKGVGSQGDGMVQILAKDYESQQKIKKYLDKKLHMTAYSLTIEPTKEVRRAIIPVAGYGTRLFPETRCTNKSFLPVMDNGILKPVILCLIEEIIDAGIEEVCLIIDKEDQKDYDRLFKQKLPEEIISKLSPEMLNYEAKIRDMGKKIKYVYQEEKLGFGHAVSLCSDFANDEPVLLVLGDQLYKSFDNKSCTEQFLDSYTDPKKLAISVCEVALSEVYKYGILCGKLDKDSNTFDVNKMVEKPQPDICEEKYYTKVNREKKYFAVFGEYILTSEVFELLKREVKNKKTSGEIGLTSVLDEVRERSGMVAFIPHGEMYDMGNTKGYVDTFINKAN
;
A
#
# COMPACT_ATOMS: atom_id res chain seq x y z
N MET A 1 -12.58 -30.76 -14.80
CA MET A 1 -11.54 -29.94 -14.15
C MET A 1 -11.86 -28.49 -14.42
N LYS A 2 -12.32 -27.75 -13.38
CA LYS A 2 -12.75 -26.35 -13.56
C LYS A 2 -11.55 -25.45 -13.80
N ASN A 3 -11.67 -24.53 -14.77
CA ASN A 3 -10.66 -23.54 -15.16
C ASN A 3 -10.51 -22.44 -14.08
N ASN A 4 -9.87 -22.76 -12.95
CA ASN A 4 -9.62 -21.76 -11.89
C ASN A 4 -8.35 -20.95 -12.21
N TYR A 5 -8.48 -19.95 -13.08
CA TYR A 5 -7.44 -18.94 -13.22
C TYR A 5 -7.50 -17.95 -12.05
N ILE A 6 -6.33 -17.56 -11.55
CA ILE A 6 -6.19 -16.36 -10.71
C ILE A 6 -5.67 -15.20 -11.57
N GLU A 7 -6.08 -13.99 -11.25
CA GLU A 7 -5.62 -12.79 -11.95
C GLU A 7 -4.43 -12.19 -11.22
N LEU A 8 -3.44 -11.77 -11.98
CA LEU A 8 -2.22 -11.12 -11.49
C LEU A 8 -1.96 -9.85 -12.27
N PHE A 9 -1.49 -8.85 -11.53
CA PHE A 9 -0.91 -7.63 -12.07
C PHE A 9 0.49 -7.43 -11.48
N VAL A 10 1.45 -7.07 -12.32
CA VAL A 10 2.78 -6.63 -11.89
C VAL A 10 3.12 -5.36 -12.64
N PRO A 11 3.36 -4.24 -11.92
CA PRO A 11 3.73 -2.98 -12.55
C PRO A 11 5.16 -3.01 -13.10
N GLY A 12 5.47 -2.05 -13.98
CA GLY A 12 6.85 -1.64 -14.18
C GLY A 12 7.39 -0.84 -12.99
N ARG A 13 8.64 -0.38 -13.08
CA ARG A 13 9.21 0.46 -12.03
C ARG A 13 9.76 1.77 -12.56
N LEU A 14 9.70 2.81 -11.75
CA LEU A 14 10.39 4.08 -11.96
C LEU A 14 11.41 4.29 -10.83
N CYS A 15 12.68 4.51 -11.19
CA CYS A 15 13.69 4.97 -10.25
C CYS A 15 13.56 6.49 -10.11
N LEU A 16 13.11 6.95 -8.93
CA LEU A 16 12.95 8.39 -8.68
C LEU A 16 14.30 9.08 -8.59
N VAL A 17 15.24 8.49 -7.85
CA VAL A 17 16.65 8.89 -7.76
C VAL A 17 17.50 7.66 -7.40
N GLY A 18 18.74 7.61 -7.83
CA GLY A 18 19.68 6.57 -7.42
C GLY A 18 19.96 5.49 -8.47
N GLU A 19 19.80 5.81 -9.74
CA GLU A 19 20.17 4.91 -10.82
C GLU A 19 21.62 4.44 -10.71
N HIS A 20 21.90 3.24 -11.20
CA HIS A 20 23.21 2.56 -11.16
C HIS A 20 23.71 2.14 -9.77
N SER A 21 22.95 2.43 -8.70
CA SER A 21 23.36 2.13 -7.31
C SER A 21 23.45 0.63 -7.02
N ASP A 22 22.63 -0.18 -7.68
CA ASP A 22 22.52 -1.61 -7.46
C ASP A 22 23.80 -2.35 -7.87
N TRP A 23 24.27 -2.14 -9.10
CA TRP A 23 25.50 -2.78 -9.58
C TRP A 23 26.75 -2.12 -9.00
N ALA A 24 26.78 -0.78 -8.84
CA ALA A 24 27.90 -0.08 -8.23
C ALA A 24 28.10 -0.48 -6.76
N GLY A 25 27.01 -0.52 -5.98
CA GLY A 25 27.03 -0.96 -4.57
C GLY A 25 27.39 -2.44 -4.38
N LYS A 26 27.16 -3.29 -5.39
CA LYS A 26 27.56 -4.70 -5.37
C LYS A 26 29.08 -4.88 -5.27
N TYR A 27 29.86 -4.00 -5.88
CA TYR A 27 31.31 -4.05 -5.82
C TYR A 27 31.91 -3.84 -4.43
N ARG A 28 31.12 -3.45 -3.43
CA ARG A 28 31.58 -3.42 -2.04
C ARG A 28 32.01 -4.78 -1.50
N SER A 29 31.53 -5.87 -2.08
CA SER A 29 32.02 -7.21 -1.76
C SER A 29 33.49 -7.42 -2.14
N GLN A 30 34.04 -6.60 -3.05
CA GLN A 30 35.40 -6.65 -3.53
C GLN A 30 36.27 -5.50 -3.02
N ASN A 31 35.66 -4.31 -2.78
CA ASN A 31 36.35 -3.11 -2.33
C ASN A 31 35.48 -2.32 -1.33
N ASN A 32 35.80 -2.43 -0.04
CA ASN A 32 35.05 -1.74 1.05
C ASN A 32 35.10 -0.20 0.99
N ASN A 33 36.01 0.40 0.23
CA ASN A 33 36.08 1.85 0.06
C ASN A 33 35.02 2.39 -0.89
N ILE A 34 34.32 1.54 -1.64
CA ILE A 34 33.17 1.92 -2.46
C ILE A 34 32.01 2.32 -1.53
N GLU A 35 31.35 3.43 -1.82
CA GLU A 35 30.16 3.86 -1.07
C GLU A 35 29.02 2.86 -1.30
N LYS A 36 28.14 2.66 -0.30
CA LYS A 36 26.91 1.89 -0.47
C LYS A 36 26.06 2.49 -1.59
N GLY A 37 25.36 1.64 -2.32
CA GLY A 37 24.39 2.09 -3.30
C GLY A 37 23.08 2.49 -2.62
N TYR A 38 22.46 3.58 -3.05
CA TYR A 38 21.17 4.06 -2.54
C TYR A 38 20.24 4.41 -3.69
N ALA A 39 19.00 3.92 -3.67
CA ALA A 39 18.00 4.26 -4.67
C ALA A 39 16.61 4.37 -4.05
N ILE A 40 15.78 5.30 -4.59
CA ILE A 40 14.35 5.36 -4.31
C ILE A 40 13.63 4.89 -5.57
N VAL A 41 12.80 3.86 -5.42
CA VAL A 41 12.09 3.20 -6.51
C VAL A 41 10.61 3.10 -6.17
N THR A 42 9.75 3.22 -7.17
CA THR A 42 8.31 2.99 -7.05
C THR A 42 7.80 2.19 -8.25
N GLY A 43 6.73 1.43 -8.09
CA GLY A 43 5.97 0.91 -9.22
C GLY A 43 5.22 2.02 -9.94
N ILE A 44 4.77 1.73 -11.15
CA ILE A 44 4.00 2.63 -12.01
C ILE A 44 2.64 2.02 -12.35
N ASN A 45 1.74 2.81 -12.94
CA ASN A 45 0.40 2.33 -13.31
C ASN A 45 0.43 1.36 -14.52
N GLU A 46 1.48 1.47 -15.33
CA GLU A 46 1.73 0.57 -16.45
C GLU A 46 2.31 -0.75 -15.96
N GLY A 47 1.82 -1.87 -16.50
CA GLY A 47 2.24 -3.20 -16.05
C GLY A 47 1.77 -4.32 -16.97
N ILE A 48 1.97 -5.54 -16.49
CA ILE A 48 1.56 -6.78 -17.14
C ILE A 48 0.39 -7.39 -16.37
N TYR A 49 -0.71 -7.66 -17.08
CA TYR A 49 -1.90 -8.32 -16.56
C TYR A 49 -1.95 -9.75 -17.09
N ALA A 50 -2.13 -10.72 -16.23
CA ALA A 50 -2.21 -12.11 -16.62
C ALA A 50 -3.24 -12.89 -15.81
N LYS A 51 -3.80 -13.94 -16.45
CA LYS A 51 -4.56 -15.02 -15.80
C LYS A 51 -3.66 -16.24 -15.72
N VAL A 52 -3.56 -16.84 -14.55
CA VAL A 52 -2.63 -17.96 -14.31
C VAL A 52 -3.31 -19.11 -13.61
N LYS A 53 -2.93 -20.35 -13.97
CA LYS A 53 -3.33 -21.57 -13.29
C LYS A 53 -2.21 -22.61 -13.31
N THR A 54 -2.32 -23.64 -12.51
CA THR A 54 -1.40 -24.79 -12.53
C THR A 54 -1.53 -25.57 -13.83
N SER A 55 -0.40 -26.15 -14.28
CA SER A 55 -0.30 -27.00 -15.47
C SER A 55 0.82 -28.03 -15.27
N ASN A 56 0.87 -29.08 -16.12
CA ASN A 56 2.00 -30.01 -16.15
C ASN A 56 3.18 -29.49 -16.98
N LYS A 57 2.97 -28.44 -17.77
CA LYS A 57 3.99 -27.77 -18.61
C LYS A 57 3.98 -26.27 -18.33
N LEU A 58 5.06 -25.60 -18.72
CA LEU A 58 5.08 -24.15 -18.80
C LEU A 58 4.45 -23.72 -20.12
N ILE A 59 3.28 -23.10 -20.06
CA ILE A 59 2.52 -22.63 -21.22
C ILE A 59 2.27 -21.12 -21.06
N ILE A 60 2.77 -20.33 -22.01
CA ILE A 60 2.54 -18.87 -22.04
C ILE A 60 1.77 -18.54 -23.28
N LYS A 61 0.57 -18.01 -23.11
CA LYS A 61 -0.28 -17.47 -24.17
C LYS A 61 -0.26 -15.94 -24.08
N ASN A 62 0.31 -15.29 -25.05
CA ASN A 62 0.34 -13.83 -25.10
C ASN A 62 -0.73 -13.31 -26.05
N ASN A 63 -1.85 -12.83 -25.50
CA ASN A 63 -2.95 -12.31 -26.30
C ASN A 63 -2.67 -10.93 -26.91
N VAL A 64 -1.59 -10.25 -26.47
CA VAL A 64 -1.21 -8.94 -27.01
C VAL A 64 -0.53 -9.09 -28.38
N ASN A 65 0.35 -10.08 -28.53
CA ASN A 65 1.06 -10.34 -29.79
C ASN A 65 0.66 -11.67 -30.46
N HIS A 66 -0.38 -12.33 -29.95
CA HIS A 66 -0.95 -13.57 -30.47
C HIS A 66 0.06 -14.73 -30.59
N THR A 67 1.00 -14.83 -29.65
CA THR A 67 2.01 -15.89 -29.61
C THR A 67 1.74 -16.88 -28.48
N THR A 68 2.17 -18.13 -28.66
CA THR A 68 2.10 -19.17 -27.64
C THR A 68 3.45 -19.85 -27.52
N PHE A 69 3.91 -20.02 -26.30
CA PHE A 69 5.12 -20.75 -25.96
C PHE A 69 4.76 -21.93 -25.07
N THR A 70 5.41 -23.07 -25.27
CA THR A 70 5.23 -24.25 -24.43
C THR A 70 6.58 -24.94 -24.22
N CYS A 71 6.88 -25.29 -22.97
CA CYS A 71 8.07 -26.05 -22.58
C CYS A 71 7.72 -27.07 -21.49
N ASP A 72 8.37 -28.23 -21.50
CA ASP A 72 8.26 -29.19 -20.40
C ASP A 72 8.95 -28.62 -19.15
N MET A 73 8.49 -29.00 -17.97
CA MET A 73 9.09 -28.62 -16.69
C MET A 73 10.34 -29.49 -16.41
N ASP A 74 11.31 -29.36 -17.28
CA ASP A 74 12.61 -30.01 -17.23
C ASP A 74 13.73 -28.96 -17.17
N TYR A 75 14.62 -29.05 -16.18
CA TYR A 75 15.65 -28.07 -15.92
C TYR A 75 16.55 -27.83 -17.14
N LYS A 76 16.99 -28.90 -17.84
CA LYS A 76 17.89 -28.79 -19.01
C LYS A 76 17.18 -28.07 -20.17
N LYS A 77 15.91 -28.39 -20.41
CA LYS A 77 15.13 -27.76 -21.48
C LYS A 77 14.87 -26.28 -21.16
N LEU A 78 14.45 -25.95 -19.94
CA LEU A 78 14.21 -24.58 -19.50
C LEU A 78 15.48 -23.73 -19.53
N SER A 79 16.61 -24.25 -19.02
CA SER A 79 17.89 -23.54 -19.03
C SER A 79 18.41 -23.30 -20.45
N LYS A 80 18.15 -24.25 -21.39
CA LYS A 80 18.46 -24.03 -22.79
C LYS A 80 17.67 -22.89 -23.40
N VAL A 81 16.36 -22.81 -23.11
CA VAL A 81 15.51 -21.69 -23.57
C VAL A 81 15.95 -20.38 -22.91
N ALA A 82 16.27 -20.39 -21.62
CA ALA A 82 16.76 -19.22 -20.90
C ALA A 82 18.02 -18.62 -21.55
N SER A 83 18.95 -19.46 -22.02
CA SER A 83 20.19 -19.01 -22.64
C SER A 83 20.07 -18.38 -24.02
N LEU A 84 18.91 -18.45 -24.69
CA LEU A 84 18.70 -17.89 -26.03
C LEU A 84 18.61 -16.36 -26.05
N GLY A 85 18.22 -15.72 -24.94
CA GLY A 85 18.07 -14.26 -24.86
C GLY A 85 16.84 -13.71 -25.60
N GLU A 86 15.86 -14.56 -25.89
CA GLU A 86 14.61 -14.20 -26.56
C GLU A 86 13.53 -13.79 -25.52
N TYR A 87 12.35 -13.37 -25.99
CA TYR A 87 11.25 -12.93 -25.13
C TYR A 87 10.86 -13.95 -24.04
N TYR A 88 10.78 -15.24 -24.40
CA TYR A 88 10.42 -16.30 -23.44
C TYR A 88 11.58 -16.81 -22.58
N SER A 89 12.80 -16.34 -22.80
CA SER A 89 13.97 -16.71 -22.00
C SER A 89 13.80 -16.31 -20.54
N TYR A 90 13.20 -15.16 -20.26
CA TYR A 90 12.93 -14.69 -18.91
C TYR A 90 11.98 -15.61 -18.14
N VAL A 91 10.93 -16.05 -18.80
CA VAL A 91 9.94 -16.96 -18.21
C VAL A 91 10.55 -18.33 -17.94
N ALA A 92 11.36 -18.85 -18.89
CA ALA A 92 12.05 -20.12 -18.75
C ALA A 92 13.14 -20.07 -17.67
N GLY A 93 13.86 -18.94 -17.56
CA GLY A 93 14.87 -18.74 -16.51
C GLY A 93 14.27 -18.76 -15.11
N VAL A 94 13.14 -18.08 -14.89
CA VAL A 94 12.42 -18.14 -13.60
C VAL A 94 11.92 -19.56 -13.32
N ALA A 95 11.30 -20.22 -14.29
CA ALA A 95 10.81 -21.59 -14.10
C ALA A 95 11.95 -22.57 -13.79
N ALA A 96 13.11 -22.46 -14.46
CA ALA A 96 14.29 -23.27 -14.17
C ALA A 96 14.78 -23.07 -12.72
N THR A 97 14.91 -21.80 -12.30
CA THR A 97 15.32 -21.46 -10.92
C THR A 97 14.36 -22.00 -9.87
N ILE A 98 13.06 -21.98 -10.17
CA ILE A 98 12.04 -22.45 -9.21
C ILE A 98 12.05 -23.97 -9.09
N ILE A 99 12.12 -24.73 -10.18
CA ILE A 99 12.14 -26.20 -10.09
C ILE A 99 13.45 -26.77 -9.53
N GLU A 100 14.52 -25.98 -9.54
CA GLU A 100 15.76 -26.34 -8.85
C GLU A 100 15.62 -26.32 -7.32
N GLN A 101 14.73 -25.45 -6.79
CA GLN A 101 14.56 -25.23 -5.35
C GLN A 101 13.27 -25.85 -4.79
N TYR A 102 12.26 -26.04 -5.63
CA TYR A 102 10.91 -26.46 -5.23
C TYR A 102 10.40 -27.60 -6.11
N ASN A 103 9.72 -28.56 -5.50
CA ASN A 103 9.03 -29.63 -6.22
C ASN A 103 7.66 -29.17 -6.68
N VAL A 104 7.58 -28.55 -7.86
CA VAL A 104 6.36 -27.97 -8.43
C VAL A 104 6.13 -28.43 -9.87
N GLY A 105 4.89 -28.42 -10.32
CA GLY A 105 4.53 -28.57 -11.74
C GLY A 105 4.75 -27.26 -12.51
N GLY A 106 4.10 -27.14 -13.68
CA GLY A 106 4.18 -25.97 -14.53
C GLY A 106 3.03 -24.98 -14.33
N LEU A 107 3.00 -23.98 -15.18
CA LEU A 107 1.99 -22.94 -15.21
C LEU A 107 1.34 -22.83 -16.59
N GLU A 108 0.08 -22.53 -16.65
CA GLU A 108 -0.53 -21.90 -17.82
C GLU A 108 -0.76 -20.43 -17.50
N VAL A 109 -0.13 -19.54 -18.25
CA VAL A 109 -0.16 -18.08 -18.09
C VAL A 109 -0.75 -17.47 -19.35
N ILE A 110 -1.81 -16.70 -19.22
CA ILE A 110 -2.43 -15.94 -20.30
C ILE A 110 -2.16 -14.46 -20.04
N ILE A 111 -1.25 -13.85 -20.77
CA ILE A 111 -1.02 -12.41 -20.73
C ILE A 111 -2.19 -11.75 -21.45
N THR A 112 -3.05 -11.08 -20.68
CA THR A 112 -4.29 -10.47 -21.19
C THR A 112 -4.07 -9.04 -21.69
N LYS A 113 -3.13 -8.32 -21.07
CA LYS A 113 -2.79 -6.93 -21.39
C LYS A 113 -1.36 -6.63 -20.96
N SER A 114 -0.63 -5.88 -21.76
CA SER A 114 0.64 -5.26 -21.39
C SER A 114 0.61 -3.79 -21.78
N THR A 115 0.84 -2.91 -20.82
CA THR A 115 0.89 -1.46 -21.03
C THR A 115 2.32 -0.91 -20.89
N LEU A 116 3.30 -1.79 -20.60
CA LEU A 116 4.70 -1.40 -20.50
C LEU A 116 5.33 -1.24 -21.88
N PRO A 117 5.98 -0.10 -22.17
CA PRO A 117 6.81 0.05 -23.34
C PRO A 117 8.03 -0.86 -23.26
N GLU A 118 8.30 -1.59 -24.33
CA GLU A 118 9.43 -2.51 -24.40
C GLU A 118 10.78 -1.75 -24.53
N LYS A 119 11.82 -2.22 -23.82
CA LYS A 119 13.21 -1.72 -23.87
C LYS A 119 13.38 -0.21 -23.56
N LYS A 120 12.47 0.39 -22.80
CA LYS A 120 12.48 1.83 -22.47
C LYS A 120 12.92 2.15 -21.03
N GLY A 121 13.49 1.20 -20.30
CA GLY A 121 14.03 1.44 -18.96
C GLY A 121 12.97 1.42 -17.84
N LEU A 122 11.77 0.86 -18.09
CA LEU A 122 10.70 0.66 -17.11
C LEU A 122 10.63 -0.79 -16.62
N SER A 123 11.67 -1.59 -16.87
CA SER A 123 11.88 -2.95 -16.36
C SER A 123 10.80 -3.96 -16.75
N SER A 124 10.42 -4.00 -18.04
CA SER A 124 9.44 -4.98 -18.55
C SER A 124 9.91 -6.43 -18.38
N SER A 125 11.21 -6.73 -18.52
CA SER A 125 11.78 -8.06 -18.25
C SER A 125 11.67 -8.46 -16.77
N ALA A 126 11.97 -7.55 -15.86
CA ALA A 126 11.82 -7.83 -14.45
C ALA A 126 10.34 -7.99 -14.06
N ALA A 127 9.44 -7.22 -14.65
CA ALA A 127 7.99 -7.34 -14.39
C ALA A 127 7.45 -8.72 -14.78
N ILE A 128 7.87 -9.28 -15.94
CA ILE A 128 7.48 -10.65 -16.32
C ILE A 128 8.12 -11.69 -15.40
N CYS A 129 9.39 -11.53 -15.00
CA CYS A 129 10.04 -12.42 -14.04
C CYS A 129 9.32 -12.44 -12.69
N VAL A 130 8.96 -11.27 -12.16
CA VAL A 130 8.17 -11.15 -10.91
C VAL A 130 6.79 -11.75 -11.07
N LEU A 131 6.12 -11.55 -12.20
CA LEU A 131 4.79 -12.12 -12.47
C LEU A 131 4.82 -13.65 -12.43
N ILE A 132 5.80 -14.27 -13.09
CA ILE A 132 5.96 -15.73 -13.11
C ILE A 132 6.32 -16.25 -11.72
N THR A 133 7.25 -15.62 -11.00
CA THR A 133 7.58 -15.99 -9.62
C THR A 133 6.37 -15.91 -8.70
N ARG A 134 5.59 -14.82 -8.79
CA ARG A 134 4.34 -14.63 -8.03
C ARG A 134 3.26 -15.65 -8.38
N ALA A 135 3.17 -16.06 -9.65
CA ALA A 135 2.27 -17.11 -10.09
C ALA A 135 2.62 -18.46 -9.43
N PHE A 136 3.89 -18.85 -9.45
CA PHE A 136 4.35 -20.06 -8.74
C PHE A 136 4.11 -19.94 -7.24
N ASN A 137 4.48 -18.81 -6.63
CA ASN A 137 4.28 -18.58 -5.19
C ASN A 137 2.82 -18.78 -4.77
N LYS A 138 1.88 -18.15 -5.48
CA LYS A 138 0.45 -18.22 -5.15
C LYS A 138 -0.18 -19.59 -5.46
N LEU A 139 0.16 -20.21 -6.58
CA LEU A 139 -0.48 -21.46 -7.03
C LEU A 139 0.08 -22.71 -6.36
N TYR A 140 1.33 -22.69 -5.96
CA TYR A 140 2.01 -23.82 -5.28
C TYR A 140 2.28 -23.54 -3.80
N HIS A 141 1.79 -22.42 -3.24
CA HIS A 141 1.94 -22.06 -1.84
C HIS A 141 3.40 -22.11 -1.35
N LEU A 142 4.32 -21.45 -2.10
CA LEU A 142 5.75 -21.45 -1.76
C LEU A 142 6.09 -20.62 -0.53
N HIS A 143 5.13 -19.87 0.01
CA HIS A 143 5.27 -19.00 1.19
C HIS A 143 6.39 -17.95 1.09
N LEU A 144 6.68 -17.50 -0.13
CA LEU A 144 7.63 -16.41 -0.36
C LEU A 144 7.02 -15.08 0.09
N ASN A 145 7.79 -14.31 0.83
CA ASN A 145 7.49 -12.89 1.01
C ASN A 145 7.93 -12.08 -0.22
N THR A 146 7.62 -10.77 -0.27
CA THR A 146 7.95 -9.91 -1.41
C THR A 146 9.45 -9.88 -1.74
N ILE A 147 10.32 -9.95 -0.72
CA ILE A 147 11.79 -10.03 -0.92
C ILE A 147 12.16 -11.36 -1.57
N GLY A 148 11.54 -12.46 -1.15
CA GLY A 148 11.73 -13.78 -1.77
C GLY A 148 11.28 -13.80 -3.22
N GLU A 149 10.11 -13.22 -3.55
CA GLU A 149 9.65 -13.06 -4.94
C GLU A 149 10.66 -12.25 -5.77
N MET A 150 11.13 -11.13 -5.25
CA MET A 150 12.12 -10.28 -5.89
C MET A 150 13.44 -11.03 -6.16
N ASN A 151 13.94 -11.77 -5.18
CA ASN A 151 15.21 -12.51 -5.31
C ASN A 151 15.11 -13.65 -6.34
N LEU A 152 14.04 -14.46 -6.31
CA LEU A 152 13.85 -15.52 -7.29
C LEU A 152 13.63 -14.98 -8.71
N ALA A 153 12.89 -13.87 -8.85
CA ALA A 153 12.74 -13.18 -10.13
C ALA A 153 14.09 -12.69 -10.67
N TYR A 154 14.94 -12.13 -9.81
CA TYR A 154 16.30 -11.73 -10.18
C TYR A 154 17.16 -12.91 -10.61
N LEU A 155 17.18 -14.02 -9.85
CA LEU A 155 17.93 -15.22 -10.20
C LEU A 155 17.47 -15.79 -11.55
N GLY A 156 16.16 -15.82 -11.81
CA GLY A 156 15.60 -16.23 -13.08
C GLY A 156 15.99 -15.31 -14.24
N GLU A 157 16.07 -14.00 -14.02
CA GLU A 157 16.47 -13.04 -15.05
C GLU A 157 17.95 -13.16 -15.38
N ILE A 158 18.84 -13.28 -14.40
CA ILE A 158 20.29 -13.45 -14.65
C ILE A 158 20.67 -14.83 -15.18
N ALA A 159 19.76 -15.81 -15.12
CA ALA A 159 19.94 -17.09 -15.83
C ALA A 159 19.83 -16.93 -17.36
N THR A 160 19.41 -15.77 -17.85
CA THR A 160 19.40 -15.36 -19.25
C THR A 160 20.63 -14.50 -19.57
N PRO A 161 20.90 -14.15 -20.83
CA PRO A 161 21.96 -13.21 -21.19
C PRO A 161 21.76 -11.78 -20.65
N SER A 162 20.68 -11.50 -19.94
CA SER A 162 20.41 -10.20 -19.32
C SER A 162 21.49 -9.86 -18.29
N ARG A 163 21.92 -8.61 -18.30
CA ARG A 163 22.87 -8.04 -17.32
C ARG A 163 22.15 -7.04 -16.38
N CYS A 164 20.91 -7.37 -15.98
CA CYS A 164 20.16 -6.49 -15.09
C CYS A 164 20.81 -6.41 -13.70
N GLY A 165 20.63 -5.28 -13.04
CA GLY A 165 20.88 -5.15 -11.62
C GLY A 165 19.65 -5.58 -10.80
N ARG A 166 19.78 -5.54 -9.47
CA ARG A 166 18.68 -5.92 -8.54
C ARG A 166 17.62 -4.83 -8.33
N LEU A 167 17.82 -3.64 -8.89
CA LEU A 167 16.88 -2.54 -8.78
C LEU A 167 15.61 -2.77 -9.61
N ASP A 168 15.72 -3.53 -10.69
CA ASP A 168 14.64 -3.76 -11.63
C ASP A 168 13.49 -4.56 -11.02
N GLN A 169 13.78 -5.57 -10.20
CA GLN A 169 12.80 -6.41 -9.55
C GLN A 169 12.09 -5.71 -8.37
N ALA A 170 12.42 -4.45 -8.06
CA ALA A 170 11.68 -3.64 -7.11
C ALA A 170 10.20 -3.44 -7.48
N CYS A 171 9.80 -3.67 -8.74
CA CYS A 171 8.41 -3.75 -9.17
C CYS A 171 7.57 -4.78 -8.36
N ALA A 172 8.22 -5.75 -7.70
CA ALA A 172 7.56 -6.68 -6.79
C ALA A 172 6.86 -5.99 -5.61
N PHE A 173 7.33 -4.81 -5.19
CA PHE A 173 6.76 -4.04 -4.09
C PHE A 173 5.53 -3.20 -4.47
N GLY A 174 5.15 -3.14 -5.75
CA GLY A 174 3.99 -2.39 -6.22
C GLY A 174 4.24 -0.88 -6.26
N GLU A 175 3.17 -0.10 -6.14
CA GLU A 175 3.15 1.35 -6.40
C GLU A 175 3.69 2.23 -5.26
N LYS A 176 4.07 1.64 -4.12
CA LYS A 176 4.57 2.41 -2.97
C LYS A 176 6.08 2.64 -3.08
N PRO A 177 6.58 3.87 -2.89
CA PRO A 177 8.00 4.15 -2.93
C PRO A 177 8.77 3.41 -1.84
N ILE A 178 9.90 2.84 -2.22
CA ILE A 178 10.83 2.17 -1.32
C ILE A 178 12.24 2.76 -1.45
N LEU A 179 12.96 2.79 -0.34
CA LEU A 179 14.41 2.94 -0.33
C LEU A 179 15.03 1.56 -0.47
N MET A 180 15.97 1.42 -1.39
CA MET A 180 16.86 0.27 -1.50
C MET A 180 18.29 0.69 -1.17
N VAL A 181 18.97 -0.07 -0.31
CA VAL A 181 20.39 0.13 0.03
C VAL A 181 21.15 -1.13 -0.35
N PHE A 182 22.16 -0.96 -1.19
CA PHE A 182 22.98 -2.04 -1.72
C PHE A 182 24.36 -2.02 -1.05
N ASP A 183 24.71 -3.10 -0.35
CA ASP A 183 25.95 -3.26 0.39
C ASP A 183 26.57 -4.63 0.07
N GLY A 184 27.30 -4.71 -1.03
CA GLY A 184 27.75 -5.98 -1.61
C GLY A 184 26.56 -6.83 -2.01
N GLU A 185 26.47 -8.04 -1.49
CA GLU A 185 25.35 -8.94 -1.76
C GLU A 185 24.11 -8.64 -0.87
N LYS A 186 24.25 -7.84 0.19
CA LYS A 186 23.15 -7.47 1.07
C LYS A 186 22.33 -6.35 0.47
N ILE A 187 21.00 -6.51 0.53
CA ILE A 187 20.04 -5.46 0.17
C ILE A 187 19.17 -5.18 1.37
N GLU A 188 19.08 -3.91 1.74
CA GLU A 188 18.14 -3.43 2.74
C GLU A 188 17.02 -2.67 2.03
N ILE A 189 15.76 -2.94 2.42
CA ILE A 189 14.58 -2.32 1.81
C ILE A 189 13.74 -1.69 2.90
N LYS A 190 13.42 -0.40 2.73
CA LYS A 190 12.55 0.35 3.62
C LYS A 190 11.43 1.01 2.82
N LYS A 191 10.17 0.81 3.20
CA LYS A 191 9.03 1.57 2.66
C LYS A 191 9.14 3.02 3.13
N LEU A 192 8.90 3.96 2.21
CA LEU A 192 8.93 5.39 2.54
C LEU A 192 7.52 5.90 2.87
N LYS A 193 7.45 6.82 3.82
CA LYS A 193 6.22 7.53 4.16
C LYS A 193 6.10 8.77 3.28
N VAL A 194 5.17 8.75 2.35
CA VAL A 194 4.86 9.90 1.48
C VAL A 194 3.91 10.82 2.24
N LYS A 195 4.29 12.07 2.48
CA LYS A 195 3.49 13.01 3.27
C LYS A 195 2.49 13.81 2.45
N LYS A 196 2.80 14.08 1.17
CA LYS A 196 1.92 14.79 0.23
C LYS A 196 1.93 14.10 -1.11
N THR A 197 0.85 14.22 -1.88
CA THR A 197 0.74 13.68 -3.24
C THR A 197 1.87 14.17 -4.13
N LEU A 198 2.52 13.24 -4.84
CA LEU A 198 3.58 13.54 -5.80
C LEU A 198 3.06 13.29 -7.22
N TYR A 199 3.13 14.30 -8.08
CA TYR A 199 2.65 14.26 -9.45
C TYR A 199 3.82 14.14 -10.42
N TYR A 200 4.10 12.93 -10.90
CA TYR A 200 5.15 12.69 -11.89
C TYR A 200 4.58 12.57 -13.30
N VAL A 201 5.33 13.08 -14.26
CA VAL A 201 5.21 12.72 -15.68
C VAL A 201 6.52 12.10 -16.10
N PHE A 202 6.46 10.98 -16.81
CA PHE A 202 7.64 10.40 -17.46
C PHE A 202 7.32 10.14 -18.93
N ALA A 203 8.30 10.30 -19.80
CA ALA A 203 8.09 10.20 -21.24
C ALA A 203 9.25 9.52 -21.97
N ASP A 204 8.90 8.73 -22.97
CA ASP A 204 9.84 8.21 -23.96
C ASP A 204 10.25 9.35 -24.90
N LEU A 205 11.53 9.60 -24.99
CA LEU A 205 12.10 10.64 -25.87
C LEU A 205 12.10 10.24 -27.35
N ASN A 206 11.56 9.04 -27.68
CA ASN A 206 11.50 8.47 -29.02
C ASN A 206 12.86 8.42 -29.73
N SER A 207 13.93 8.18 -28.93
CA SER A 207 15.28 8.08 -29.40
C SER A 207 15.91 6.74 -29.01
N HIS A 208 17.06 6.46 -29.59
CA HIS A 208 17.84 5.27 -29.29
C HIS A 208 18.97 5.58 -28.32
N LYS A 209 19.29 4.61 -27.45
CA LYS A 209 20.47 4.58 -26.63
C LYS A 209 21.00 3.15 -26.54
N ASP A 210 22.30 2.98 -26.46
CA ASP A 210 22.90 1.68 -26.22
C ASP A 210 23.17 1.47 -24.72
N THR A 211 22.18 0.89 -24.03
CA THR A 211 22.28 0.60 -22.59
C THR A 211 23.43 -0.37 -22.28
N ILE A 212 23.72 -1.32 -23.18
CA ILE A 212 24.82 -2.29 -22.98
C ILE A 212 26.15 -1.58 -23.00
N LYS A 213 26.37 -0.69 -23.97
CA LYS A 213 27.57 0.15 -24.08
C LYS A 213 27.72 1.05 -22.85
N ILE A 214 26.66 1.76 -22.46
CA ILE A 214 26.67 2.62 -21.26
C ILE A 214 27.12 1.84 -20.03
N LEU A 215 26.45 0.71 -19.74
CA LEU A 215 26.79 -0.11 -18.58
C LEU A 215 28.20 -0.67 -18.65
N ALA A 216 28.66 -1.10 -19.83
CA ALA A 216 30.02 -1.62 -20.03
C ALA A 216 31.07 -0.55 -19.71
N GLU A 217 30.88 0.67 -20.24
CA GLU A 217 31.84 1.76 -20.01
C GLU A 217 31.86 2.20 -18.54
N LEU A 218 30.70 2.33 -17.89
CA LEU A 218 30.63 2.71 -16.48
C LEU A 218 31.23 1.63 -15.56
N ASN A 219 30.99 0.35 -15.86
CA ASN A 219 31.54 -0.77 -15.07
C ASN A 219 33.07 -0.88 -15.14
N ARG A 220 33.71 -0.35 -16.20
CA ARG A 220 35.18 -0.30 -16.28
C ARG A 220 35.84 0.47 -15.16
N SER A 221 35.12 1.46 -14.60
CA SER A 221 35.60 2.25 -13.46
C SER A 221 35.60 1.47 -12.13
N TYR A 222 35.04 0.26 -12.08
CA TYR A 222 34.85 -0.55 -10.86
C TYR A 222 35.60 -1.91 -10.98
N PRO A 223 36.01 -2.53 -9.85
CA PRO A 223 35.90 -2.05 -8.46
C PRO A 223 37.02 -1.09 -8.02
N TYR A 224 38.08 -0.90 -8.82
CA TYR A 224 39.22 -0.08 -8.49
C TYR A 224 39.39 1.04 -9.55
N PRO A 225 39.37 2.30 -9.16
CA PRO A 225 39.54 3.41 -10.09
C PRO A 225 41.02 3.49 -10.53
N GLU A 226 41.25 3.46 -11.84
CA GLU A 226 42.59 3.53 -12.45
C GLU A 226 42.88 4.91 -13.07
N SER A 227 41.86 5.73 -13.25
CA SER A 227 41.95 7.04 -13.88
C SER A 227 41.20 8.14 -13.10
N LYS A 228 41.44 9.42 -13.48
CA LYS A 228 40.63 10.55 -12.96
C LYS A 228 39.16 10.43 -13.34
N ILE A 229 38.86 9.84 -14.50
CA ILE A 229 37.49 9.62 -14.95
C ILE A 229 36.81 8.60 -14.00
N ASP A 230 37.48 7.52 -13.65
CA ASP A 230 36.95 6.50 -12.74
C ASP A 230 36.69 7.07 -11.34
N LEU A 231 37.60 7.92 -10.83
CA LEU A 231 37.38 8.63 -9.57
C LEU A 231 36.14 9.54 -9.61
N PHE A 232 35.88 10.17 -10.75
CA PHE A 232 34.66 10.97 -10.94
C PHE A 232 33.42 10.09 -10.97
N VAL A 233 33.44 8.96 -11.68
CA VAL A 233 32.32 8.00 -11.70
C VAL A 233 32.02 7.49 -10.28
N HIS A 234 33.05 7.06 -9.52
CA HIS A 234 32.91 6.66 -8.11
C HIS A 234 32.31 7.77 -7.26
N LYS A 235 32.74 9.00 -7.43
CA LYS A 235 32.19 10.17 -6.70
C LYS A 235 30.74 10.43 -7.08
N GLY A 236 30.41 10.35 -8.36
CA GLY A 236 29.06 10.59 -8.89
C GLY A 236 28.06 9.56 -8.41
N LEU A 237 28.35 8.27 -8.61
CA LEU A 237 27.48 7.15 -8.24
C LEU A 237 27.51 6.82 -6.74
N GLY A 238 28.59 7.22 -6.02
CA GLY A 238 28.73 7.03 -4.56
C GLY A 238 28.25 8.25 -3.77
N GLU A 239 29.20 9.09 -3.30
CA GLU A 239 28.97 10.21 -2.38
C GLU A 239 27.85 11.16 -2.85
N LYS A 240 27.88 11.57 -4.13
CA LYS A 240 26.91 12.55 -4.67
C LYS A 240 25.51 11.97 -4.80
N ASN A 241 25.42 10.71 -5.21
CA ASN A 241 24.15 10.01 -5.27
C ASN A 241 23.55 9.76 -3.89
N LYS A 242 24.34 9.31 -2.91
CA LYS A 242 23.92 9.14 -1.51
C LYS A 242 23.35 10.43 -0.94
N ASP A 243 24.02 11.60 -1.11
CA ASP A 243 23.54 12.90 -0.64
C ASP A 243 22.16 13.24 -1.24
N VAL A 244 21.98 13.02 -2.55
CA VAL A 244 20.71 13.25 -3.23
C VAL A 244 19.62 12.34 -2.68
N VAL A 245 19.88 11.05 -2.58
CA VAL A 245 18.86 10.05 -2.13
C VAL A 245 18.43 10.32 -0.68
N LEU A 246 19.38 10.51 0.25
CA LEU A 246 19.06 10.77 1.66
C LEU A 246 18.28 12.08 1.87
N LYS A 247 18.59 13.13 1.10
CA LYS A 247 17.82 14.37 1.12
C LYS A 247 16.43 14.19 0.50
N SER A 248 16.32 13.42 -0.59
CA SER A 248 15.02 13.12 -1.21
C SER A 248 14.08 12.38 -0.26
N ILE A 249 14.59 11.40 0.52
CA ILE A 249 13.81 10.72 1.57
C ILE A 249 13.24 11.76 2.55
N LYS A 250 14.11 12.64 3.07
CA LYS A 250 13.69 13.67 4.02
C LYS A 250 12.58 14.57 3.44
N TYR A 251 12.68 14.96 2.17
CA TYR A 251 11.68 15.81 1.52
C TYR A 251 10.38 15.07 1.20
N ILE A 252 10.43 13.80 0.82
CA ILE A 252 9.25 12.95 0.66
C ILE A 252 8.50 12.81 2.00
N GLU A 253 9.24 12.49 3.08
CA GLU A 253 8.66 12.26 4.41
C GLU A 253 8.21 13.56 5.11
N SER A 254 8.75 14.73 4.73
CA SER A 254 8.28 16.05 5.23
C SER A 254 7.21 16.69 4.34
N GLY A 255 7.00 16.21 3.11
CA GLY A 255 6.10 16.83 2.13
C GLY A 255 6.63 18.10 1.49
N ASP A 256 7.95 18.29 1.48
CA ASP A 256 8.62 19.42 0.82
C ASP A 256 8.91 19.11 -0.65
N ILE A 257 7.85 19.18 -1.47
CA ILE A 257 7.88 18.75 -2.87
C ILE A 257 8.80 19.64 -3.72
N GLU A 258 8.88 20.94 -3.41
CA GLU A 258 9.73 21.87 -4.14
C GLU A 258 11.22 21.49 -3.99
N ASN A 259 11.67 21.22 -2.77
CA ASN A 259 13.05 20.79 -2.54
C ASN A 259 13.31 19.37 -3.06
N LEU A 260 12.29 18.47 -3.09
CA LEU A 260 12.39 17.19 -3.78
C LEU A 260 12.67 17.40 -5.28
N GLY A 261 11.97 18.33 -5.94
CA GLY A 261 12.22 18.65 -7.35
C GLY A 261 13.62 19.18 -7.60
N LYS A 262 14.14 20.05 -6.69
CA LYS A 262 15.55 20.49 -6.74
C LYS A 262 16.54 19.32 -6.63
N MET A 263 16.18 18.25 -5.91
CA MET A 263 17.03 17.04 -5.85
C MET A 263 17.03 16.26 -7.15
N LEU A 264 15.93 16.21 -7.90
CA LEU A 264 15.91 15.61 -9.24
C LEU A 264 16.87 16.35 -10.18
N THR A 265 16.75 17.67 -10.23
CA THR A 265 17.65 18.51 -11.03
C THR A 265 19.11 18.35 -10.60
N LYS A 266 19.37 18.28 -9.28
CA LYS A 266 20.72 18.04 -8.74
C LYS A 266 21.26 16.67 -9.11
N ALA A 267 20.40 15.62 -9.12
CA ALA A 267 20.77 14.30 -9.57
C ALA A 267 21.27 14.30 -11.01
N GLN A 268 20.52 14.98 -11.91
CA GLN A 268 20.94 15.15 -13.31
C GLN A 268 22.27 15.89 -13.44
N ASN A 269 22.39 17.04 -12.80
CA ASN A 269 23.62 17.84 -12.83
C ASN A 269 24.84 17.08 -12.31
N ASN A 270 24.65 16.24 -11.28
CA ASN A 270 25.73 15.38 -10.79
C ASN A 270 26.08 14.30 -11.80
N PHE A 271 25.09 13.67 -12.42
CA PHE A 271 25.30 12.66 -13.45
C PHE A 271 26.05 13.24 -14.64
N ASP A 272 25.62 14.36 -15.16
CA ASP A 272 26.27 15.05 -16.28
C ASP A 272 27.72 15.43 -15.96
N LYS A 273 27.97 15.92 -14.74
CA LYS A 273 29.32 16.37 -14.33
C LYS A 273 30.28 15.24 -14.05
N TYR A 274 29.81 14.18 -13.40
CA TYR A 274 30.69 13.15 -12.82
C TYR A 274 30.65 11.82 -13.57
N VAL A 275 29.52 11.47 -14.21
CA VAL A 275 29.30 10.12 -14.74
C VAL A 275 29.31 10.10 -16.27
N SER A 276 28.67 11.09 -16.92
CA SER A 276 28.51 11.11 -18.39
C SER A 276 29.85 11.12 -19.14
N ILE A 277 30.91 11.63 -18.51
CA ILE A 277 32.26 11.69 -19.09
C ILE A 277 32.86 10.33 -19.42
N ALA A 278 32.37 9.24 -18.78
CA ALA A 278 32.85 7.89 -19.03
C ALA A 278 32.28 7.29 -20.34
N CYS A 279 31.15 7.80 -20.84
CA CYS A 279 30.53 7.34 -22.09
C CYS A 279 29.88 8.51 -22.83
N LYS A 280 30.69 9.44 -23.31
CA LYS A 280 30.21 10.69 -23.92
C LYS A 280 29.29 10.48 -25.11
N ASP A 281 29.55 9.49 -25.95
CA ASP A 281 28.76 9.24 -27.17
C ASP A 281 27.28 8.98 -26.87
N GLU A 282 27.00 8.28 -25.77
CA GLU A 282 25.64 7.89 -25.37
C GLU A 282 25.03 8.83 -24.31
N LEU A 283 25.87 9.53 -23.52
CA LEU A 283 25.45 10.27 -22.34
C LEU A 283 25.52 11.79 -22.48
N THR A 284 25.84 12.33 -23.65
CA THR A 284 25.63 13.77 -23.97
C THR A 284 24.16 14.14 -24.02
N SER A 285 23.31 13.23 -24.44
CA SER A 285 21.83 13.25 -24.31
C SER A 285 21.17 14.58 -24.76
N PRO A 286 21.36 15.00 -26.02
CA PRO A 286 20.88 16.30 -26.50
C PRO A 286 19.36 16.45 -26.46
N ILE A 287 18.62 15.34 -26.73
CA ILE A 287 17.15 15.37 -26.70
C ILE A 287 16.65 15.48 -25.27
N LEU A 288 17.25 14.72 -24.34
CA LEU A 288 16.94 14.84 -22.91
C LEU A 288 17.17 16.27 -22.43
N HIS A 289 18.34 16.84 -22.70
CA HIS A 289 18.66 18.22 -22.27
C HIS A 289 17.76 19.27 -22.90
N LYS A 290 17.26 19.07 -24.13
CA LYS A 290 16.25 19.94 -24.73
C LYS A 290 14.97 19.96 -23.90
N VAL A 291 14.49 18.79 -23.43
CA VAL A 291 13.30 18.70 -22.58
C VAL A 291 13.56 19.28 -21.19
N LEU A 292 14.71 18.95 -20.57
CA LEU A 292 15.07 19.47 -19.24
C LEU A 292 15.22 21.00 -19.23
N ASN A 293 15.54 21.61 -20.35
CA ASN A 293 15.72 23.07 -20.49
C ASN A 293 14.51 23.81 -21.08
N ASP A 294 13.44 23.08 -21.42
CA ASP A 294 12.22 23.67 -21.95
C ASP A 294 11.57 24.60 -20.92
N SER A 295 11.28 25.84 -21.32
CA SER A 295 10.75 26.87 -20.45
C SER A 295 9.34 26.58 -19.94
N TYR A 296 8.49 26.00 -20.80
CA TYR A 296 7.12 25.64 -20.43
C TYR A 296 7.08 24.52 -19.39
N ILE A 297 7.95 23.52 -19.56
CA ILE A 297 8.08 22.43 -18.58
C ILE A 297 8.62 22.96 -17.26
N LYS A 298 9.64 23.82 -17.28
CA LYS A 298 10.21 24.43 -16.07
C LYS A 298 9.20 25.26 -15.29
N GLU A 299 8.32 25.98 -15.97
CA GLU A 299 7.25 26.76 -15.33
C GLU A 299 6.27 25.87 -14.57
N LEU A 300 5.95 24.68 -15.06
CA LEU A 300 4.94 23.76 -14.52
C LEU A 300 5.53 22.69 -13.58
N SER A 301 6.84 22.64 -13.38
CA SER A 301 7.50 21.60 -12.59
C SER A 301 8.41 22.16 -11.50
N TYR A 302 8.69 21.30 -10.50
CA TYR A 302 9.71 21.57 -9.48
C TYR A 302 11.11 21.07 -9.88
N GLY A 303 11.17 20.12 -10.82
CA GLY A 303 12.43 19.58 -11.31
C GLY A 303 12.23 18.35 -12.21
N SER A 304 13.30 18.00 -12.91
CA SER A 304 13.28 16.91 -13.88
C SER A 304 14.66 16.28 -14.04
N LYS A 305 14.70 15.04 -14.57
CA LYS A 305 15.94 14.27 -14.85
C LYS A 305 15.69 13.13 -15.84
N GLY A 306 16.75 12.56 -16.36
CA GLY A 306 16.70 11.30 -17.12
C GLY A 306 16.33 10.08 -16.26
N VAL A 307 15.98 8.96 -16.89
CA VAL A 307 15.52 7.73 -16.25
C VAL A 307 16.39 6.53 -16.66
N GLY A 308 16.61 5.62 -15.73
CA GLY A 308 17.29 4.34 -15.93
C GLY A 308 18.78 4.53 -16.25
N SER A 309 19.27 3.94 -17.34
CA SER A 309 20.70 4.11 -17.73
C SER A 309 21.03 5.53 -18.20
N GLN A 310 20.09 6.48 -18.11
CA GLN A 310 20.21 7.83 -18.65
C GLN A 310 20.26 7.83 -20.20
N GLY A 311 20.96 8.79 -20.83
CA GLY A 311 20.94 8.95 -22.28
C GLY A 311 19.62 9.50 -22.80
N ASP A 312 19.44 9.53 -24.12
CA ASP A 312 18.21 9.99 -24.78
C ASP A 312 17.07 8.94 -24.75
N GLY A 313 16.94 8.20 -23.63
CA GLY A 313 15.89 7.18 -23.49
C GLY A 313 14.58 7.74 -22.98
N MET A 314 14.53 8.11 -21.70
CA MET A 314 13.34 8.63 -21.04
C MET A 314 13.67 9.78 -20.11
N VAL A 315 12.68 10.66 -19.90
CA VAL A 315 12.71 11.77 -18.92
C VAL A 315 11.66 11.53 -17.85
N GLN A 316 11.92 11.99 -16.62
CA GLN A 316 10.91 12.15 -15.57
C GLN A 316 10.87 13.58 -15.05
N ILE A 317 9.68 14.06 -14.74
CA ILE A 317 9.37 15.44 -14.38
C ILE A 317 8.45 15.41 -13.16
N LEU A 318 8.79 16.13 -12.10
CA LEU A 318 7.93 16.31 -10.93
C LEU A 318 7.12 17.59 -11.12
N ALA A 319 5.86 17.46 -11.48
CA ALA A 319 4.92 18.54 -11.69
C ALA A 319 4.53 19.21 -10.35
N LYS A 320 4.11 20.47 -10.38
CA LYS A 320 3.70 21.23 -9.20
C LYS A 320 2.41 20.73 -8.58
N ASP A 321 1.46 20.34 -9.42
CA ASP A 321 0.12 19.88 -9.05
C ASP A 321 -0.48 19.00 -10.16
N TYR A 322 -1.69 18.52 -9.96
CA TYR A 322 -2.41 17.69 -10.94
C TYR A 322 -2.63 18.40 -12.28
N GLU A 323 -2.99 19.68 -12.25
CA GLU A 323 -3.23 20.45 -13.48
C GLU A 323 -1.95 20.60 -14.31
N SER A 324 -0.84 20.92 -13.63
CA SER A 324 0.50 20.99 -14.23
C SER A 324 0.93 19.64 -14.80
N GLN A 325 0.65 18.52 -14.09
CA GLN A 325 0.92 17.18 -14.57
C GLN A 325 0.18 16.91 -15.91
N GLN A 326 -1.09 17.24 -15.99
CA GLN A 326 -1.89 17.03 -17.21
C GLN A 326 -1.41 17.95 -18.37
N LYS A 327 -1.05 19.20 -18.06
CA LYS A 327 -0.51 20.13 -19.06
C LYS A 327 0.84 19.65 -19.61
N ILE A 328 1.76 19.22 -18.75
CA ILE A 328 3.07 18.68 -19.15
C ILE A 328 2.88 17.44 -20.02
N LYS A 329 2.03 16.49 -19.57
CA LYS A 329 1.75 15.27 -20.33
C LYS A 329 1.25 15.61 -21.74
N LYS A 330 0.23 16.45 -21.84
CA LYS A 330 -0.34 16.88 -23.13
C LYS A 330 0.66 17.59 -24.02
N TYR A 331 1.56 18.40 -23.43
CA TYR A 331 2.60 19.12 -24.16
C TYR A 331 3.64 18.15 -24.74
N LEU A 332 4.11 17.19 -23.96
CA LEU A 332 5.03 16.15 -24.41
C LEU A 332 4.41 15.31 -25.54
N ASP A 333 3.16 14.84 -25.37
CA ASP A 333 2.47 14.02 -26.36
C ASP A 333 2.22 14.81 -27.67
N LYS A 334 1.66 16.03 -27.58
CA LYS A 334 1.12 16.73 -28.76
C LYS A 334 2.08 17.71 -29.42
N LYS A 335 3.00 18.31 -28.67
CA LYS A 335 3.94 19.33 -29.20
C LYS A 335 5.32 18.75 -29.43
N LEU A 336 5.80 17.88 -28.55
CA LEU A 336 7.12 17.27 -28.67
C LEU A 336 7.05 15.87 -29.30
N HIS A 337 5.85 15.35 -29.59
CA HIS A 337 5.59 14.04 -30.22
C HIS A 337 6.28 12.89 -29.46
N MET A 338 6.29 12.97 -28.15
CA MET A 338 6.81 11.95 -27.24
C MET A 338 5.64 11.13 -26.67
N THR A 339 5.91 9.91 -26.18
CA THR A 339 4.87 9.13 -25.50
C THR A 339 4.98 9.36 -24.00
N ALA A 340 4.03 10.11 -23.43
CA ALA A 340 4.07 10.50 -22.02
C ALA A 340 3.06 9.73 -21.15
N TYR A 341 3.49 9.40 -19.95
CA TYR A 341 2.73 8.71 -18.92
C TYR A 341 2.65 9.57 -17.65
N SER A 342 1.60 9.40 -16.88
CA SER A 342 1.45 10.09 -15.59
C SER A 342 1.51 9.07 -14.44
N LEU A 343 2.17 9.44 -13.36
CA LEU A 343 2.20 8.68 -12.11
C LEU A 343 1.85 9.62 -10.96
N THR A 344 0.80 9.30 -10.24
CA THR A 344 0.41 9.99 -9.01
C THR A 344 0.71 9.09 -7.81
N ILE A 345 1.58 9.53 -6.91
CA ILE A 345 1.91 8.81 -5.70
C ILE A 345 1.17 9.48 -4.54
N GLU A 346 0.16 8.80 -4.02
CA GLU A 346 -0.66 9.31 -2.93
C GLU A 346 0.08 9.27 -1.59
N PRO A 347 -0.30 10.12 -0.63
CA PRO A 347 0.22 10.07 0.72
C PRO A 347 0.08 8.69 1.35
N THR A 348 1.08 8.30 2.11
CA THR A 348 1.01 7.05 2.86
C THR A 348 0.05 7.22 4.03
N LYS A 349 -1.00 6.41 4.07
CA LYS A 349 -1.92 6.40 5.21
C LYS A 349 -1.19 5.89 6.45
N GLU A 350 -1.28 6.64 7.55
CA GLU A 350 -0.65 6.25 8.83
C GLU A 350 -1.34 5.02 9.43
N VAL A 351 -2.66 4.88 9.24
CA VAL A 351 -3.47 3.78 9.73
C VAL A 351 -3.79 2.83 8.57
N ARG A 352 -3.26 1.62 8.61
CA ARG A 352 -3.41 0.62 7.53
C ARG A 352 -4.15 -0.64 7.96
N ARG A 353 -4.35 -0.79 9.27
CA ARG A 353 -4.99 -1.97 9.87
C ARG A 353 -6.22 -1.56 10.65
N ALA A 354 -7.24 -2.43 10.65
CA ALA A 354 -8.44 -2.25 11.46
C ALA A 354 -8.74 -3.48 12.31
N ILE A 355 -9.35 -3.26 13.46
CA ILE A 355 -9.84 -4.29 14.39
C ILE A 355 -11.33 -4.11 14.55
N ILE A 356 -12.10 -5.17 14.41
CA ILE A 356 -13.55 -5.17 14.66
C ILE A 356 -13.89 -6.28 15.66
N PRO A 357 -14.22 -5.94 16.91
CA PRO A 357 -14.68 -6.90 17.90
C PRO A 357 -16.14 -7.30 17.64
N VAL A 358 -16.36 -8.58 17.34
CA VAL A 358 -17.70 -9.15 17.04
C VAL A 358 -17.99 -10.43 17.83
N ALA A 359 -17.17 -10.76 18.85
CA ALA A 359 -17.32 -11.93 19.70
C ALA A 359 -18.38 -11.74 20.84
N GLY A 360 -19.17 -10.67 20.84
CA GLY A 360 -20.14 -10.37 21.89
C GLY A 360 -21.43 -11.20 21.76
N TYR A 361 -22.02 -11.62 22.89
CA TYR A 361 -23.26 -12.42 22.94
C TYR A 361 -24.51 -11.73 22.36
N GLY A 362 -24.51 -10.40 22.18
CA GLY A 362 -25.65 -9.68 21.63
C GLY A 362 -26.94 -9.79 22.48
N THR A 363 -26.83 -9.92 23.78
CA THR A 363 -27.96 -10.18 24.71
C THR A 363 -29.10 -9.18 24.61
N ARG A 364 -28.82 -7.94 24.22
CA ARG A 364 -29.85 -6.89 24.03
C ARG A 364 -30.72 -7.08 22.79
N LEU A 365 -30.34 -8.00 21.89
CA LEU A 365 -31.08 -8.38 20.68
C LEU A 365 -31.64 -9.81 20.77
N PHE A 366 -31.62 -10.41 21.97
CA PHE A 366 -32.29 -11.70 22.20
C PHE A 366 -33.81 -11.56 21.94
N PRO A 367 -34.49 -12.55 21.31
CA PRO A 367 -34.01 -13.90 21.05
C PRO A 367 -33.29 -14.14 19.71
N GLU A 368 -33.19 -13.14 18.80
CA GLU A 368 -32.60 -13.29 17.48
C GLU A 368 -31.13 -13.75 17.54
N THR A 369 -30.37 -13.21 18.51
CA THR A 369 -28.97 -13.56 18.71
C THR A 369 -28.72 -14.98 19.22
N ARG A 370 -29.78 -15.77 19.47
CA ARG A 370 -29.68 -17.22 19.69
C ARG A 370 -29.42 -17.99 18.39
N CYS A 371 -29.87 -17.45 17.26
CA CYS A 371 -29.81 -18.11 15.96
C CYS A 371 -28.65 -17.59 15.11
N THR A 372 -28.29 -16.32 15.27
CA THR A 372 -27.26 -15.68 14.46
C THR A 372 -26.46 -14.66 15.26
N ASN A 373 -25.18 -14.49 14.94
CA ASN A 373 -24.39 -13.42 15.52
C ASN A 373 -24.94 -12.06 15.04
N LYS A 374 -25.01 -11.08 15.93
CA LYS A 374 -25.55 -9.73 15.64
C LYS A 374 -24.91 -9.05 14.42
N SER A 375 -23.64 -9.36 14.11
CA SER A 375 -22.93 -8.81 12.95
C SER A 375 -23.47 -9.31 11.60
N PHE A 376 -24.26 -10.40 11.61
CA PHE A 376 -24.92 -10.93 10.41
C PHE A 376 -26.36 -10.44 10.24
N LEU A 377 -26.88 -9.64 11.16
CA LEU A 377 -28.20 -9.03 10.99
C LEU A 377 -28.25 -8.22 9.69
N PRO A 378 -29.34 -8.33 8.91
CA PRO A 378 -29.45 -7.65 7.62
C PRO A 378 -29.75 -6.16 7.77
N VAL A 379 -29.13 -5.33 6.95
CA VAL A 379 -29.45 -3.90 6.81
C VAL A 379 -29.51 -3.53 5.33
N MET A 380 -30.32 -2.51 5.02
CA MET A 380 -30.28 -1.90 3.69
C MET A 380 -29.10 -0.95 3.62
N ASP A 381 -28.28 -1.11 2.58
CA ASP A 381 -27.19 -0.19 2.30
C ASP A 381 -27.01 -0.04 0.78
N ASN A 382 -27.15 1.21 0.28
CA ASN A 382 -27.12 1.52 -1.16
C ASN A 382 -28.06 0.63 -2.01
N GLY A 383 -29.28 0.39 -1.52
CA GLY A 383 -30.30 -0.41 -2.20
C GLY A 383 -30.06 -1.92 -2.18
N ILE A 384 -29.05 -2.41 -1.47
CA ILE A 384 -28.74 -3.81 -1.32
C ILE A 384 -28.93 -4.25 0.14
N LEU A 385 -29.57 -5.40 0.34
CA LEU A 385 -29.69 -6.01 1.67
C LEU A 385 -28.38 -6.72 2.01
N LYS A 386 -27.67 -6.28 3.03
CA LYS A 386 -26.35 -6.76 3.41
C LYS A 386 -26.26 -7.13 4.88
N PRO A 387 -25.41 -8.09 5.30
CA PRO A 387 -25.02 -8.20 6.71
C PRO A 387 -24.30 -6.95 7.22
N VAL A 388 -24.53 -6.55 8.47
CA VAL A 388 -23.85 -5.41 9.10
C VAL A 388 -22.34 -5.46 8.93
N ILE A 389 -21.75 -6.60 9.19
CA ILE A 389 -20.29 -6.78 9.08
C ILE A 389 -19.76 -6.51 7.66
N LEU A 390 -20.55 -6.82 6.63
CA LEU A 390 -20.16 -6.53 5.25
C LEU A 390 -20.14 -5.02 5.00
N CYS A 391 -21.14 -4.28 5.49
CA CYS A 391 -21.16 -2.82 5.38
C CYS A 391 -19.93 -2.18 6.06
N LEU A 392 -19.59 -2.62 7.27
CA LEU A 392 -18.43 -2.11 8.01
C LEU A 392 -17.12 -2.41 7.28
N ILE A 393 -16.94 -3.64 6.79
CA ILE A 393 -15.71 -4.03 6.09
C ILE A 393 -15.59 -3.29 4.75
N GLU A 394 -16.69 -3.09 4.02
CA GLU A 394 -16.67 -2.27 2.80
C GLU A 394 -16.21 -0.85 3.10
N GLU A 395 -16.82 -0.18 4.07
CA GLU A 395 -16.50 1.20 4.42
C GLU A 395 -15.03 1.37 4.80
N ILE A 396 -14.49 0.52 5.68
CA ILE A 396 -13.10 0.64 6.13
C ILE A 396 -12.08 0.26 5.06
N ILE A 397 -12.39 -0.70 4.18
CA ILE A 397 -11.51 -1.06 3.06
C ILE A 397 -11.53 0.03 1.99
N ASP A 398 -12.71 0.56 1.66
CA ASP A 398 -12.85 1.66 0.70
C ASP A 398 -12.19 2.95 1.25
N ALA A 399 -12.16 3.17 2.58
CA ALA A 399 -11.38 4.20 3.26
C ALA A 399 -9.85 3.97 3.21
N GLY A 400 -9.39 2.81 2.69
CA GLY A 400 -7.97 2.50 2.43
C GLY A 400 -7.29 1.63 3.47
N ILE A 401 -8.02 0.94 4.33
CA ILE A 401 -7.47 -0.09 5.22
C ILE A 401 -7.02 -1.30 4.40
N GLU A 402 -5.83 -1.80 4.69
CA GLU A 402 -5.18 -2.89 3.95
C GLU A 402 -5.45 -4.26 4.57
N GLU A 403 -5.58 -4.34 5.90
CA GLU A 403 -5.81 -5.57 6.65
C GLU A 403 -6.85 -5.34 7.75
N VAL A 404 -7.77 -6.28 7.92
CA VAL A 404 -8.83 -6.25 8.94
C VAL A 404 -8.70 -7.47 9.84
N CYS A 405 -8.70 -7.25 11.15
CA CYS A 405 -8.75 -8.31 12.15
C CYS A 405 -10.14 -8.37 12.78
N LEU A 406 -10.84 -9.47 12.60
CA LEU A 406 -12.09 -9.75 13.31
C LEU A 406 -11.78 -10.50 14.60
N ILE A 407 -12.22 -9.96 15.73
CA ILE A 407 -12.20 -10.68 17.00
C ILE A 407 -13.51 -11.45 17.12
N ILE A 408 -13.45 -12.78 17.01
CA ILE A 408 -14.60 -13.65 16.89
C ILE A 408 -14.61 -14.76 17.96
N ASP A 409 -15.75 -15.39 18.14
CA ASP A 409 -15.80 -16.72 18.73
C ASP A 409 -15.35 -17.77 17.69
N LYS A 410 -14.63 -18.80 18.12
CA LYS A 410 -14.09 -19.82 17.22
C LYS A 410 -15.20 -20.54 16.45
N GLU A 411 -16.37 -20.71 17.08
CA GLU A 411 -17.52 -21.36 16.48
C GLU A 411 -18.13 -20.56 15.32
N ASP A 412 -18.02 -19.22 15.37
CA ASP A 412 -18.57 -18.32 14.36
C ASP A 412 -17.70 -18.24 13.09
N GLN A 413 -16.45 -18.71 13.13
CA GLN A 413 -15.54 -18.61 11.99
C GLN A 413 -16.13 -19.17 10.69
N LYS A 414 -16.85 -20.27 10.75
CA LYS A 414 -17.48 -20.89 9.58
C LYS A 414 -18.44 -19.96 8.84
N ASP A 415 -19.13 -19.07 9.56
CA ASP A 415 -20.09 -18.15 8.97
C ASP A 415 -19.38 -16.95 8.32
N TYR A 416 -18.32 -16.43 8.94
CA TYR A 416 -17.45 -15.44 8.31
C TYR A 416 -16.72 -15.99 7.08
N ASP A 417 -16.21 -17.23 7.15
CA ASP A 417 -15.58 -17.86 5.99
C ASP A 417 -16.59 -18.12 4.86
N ARG A 418 -17.85 -18.47 5.18
CA ARG A 418 -18.92 -18.61 4.19
C ARG A 418 -19.20 -17.29 3.48
N LEU A 419 -19.25 -16.16 4.23
CA LEU A 419 -19.49 -14.86 3.65
C LEU A 419 -18.30 -14.37 2.79
N PHE A 420 -17.07 -14.47 3.30
CA PHE A 420 -15.93 -13.78 2.73
C PHE A 420 -14.95 -14.64 1.91
N LYS A 421 -14.89 -15.96 2.19
CA LYS A 421 -13.84 -16.82 1.62
C LYS A 421 -14.36 -17.97 0.77
N GLN A 422 -15.54 -18.49 1.06
CA GLN A 422 -16.11 -19.61 0.31
C GLN A 422 -16.65 -19.12 -1.04
N LYS A 423 -16.40 -19.91 -2.08
CA LYS A 423 -16.97 -19.66 -3.40
C LYS A 423 -18.43 -20.11 -3.43
N LEU A 424 -19.30 -19.29 -3.99
CA LEU A 424 -20.69 -19.70 -4.21
C LEU A 424 -20.79 -20.94 -5.12
N PRO A 425 -21.76 -21.83 -4.89
CA PRO A 425 -22.07 -22.95 -5.80
C PRO A 425 -22.40 -22.43 -7.22
N GLU A 426 -22.06 -23.22 -8.24
CA GLU A 426 -22.30 -22.81 -9.64
C GLU A 426 -23.77 -22.60 -9.96
N GLU A 427 -24.65 -23.36 -9.30
CA GLU A 427 -26.10 -23.20 -9.44
C GLU A 427 -26.57 -21.80 -8.99
N ILE A 428 -25.93 -21.22 -7.97
CA ILE A 428 -26.21 -19.85 -7.53
C ILE A 428 -25.55 -18.86 -8.49
N ILE A 429 -24.27 -19.07 -8.83
CA ILE A 429 -23.53 -18.20 -9.76
C ILE A 429 -24.26 -18.02 -11.09
N SER A 430 -24.85 -19.11 -11.63
CA SER A 430 -25.57 -19.07 -12.90
C SER A 430 -26.88 -18.24 -12.86
N LYS A 431 -27.39 -17.94 -11.67
CA LYS A 431 -28.63 -17.16 -11.46
C LYS A 431 -28.37 -15.69 -11.11
N LEU A 432 -27.13 -15.32 -10.83
CA LEU A 432 -26.77 -13.95 -10.47
C LEU A 432 -26.65 -13.08 -11.70
N SER A 433 -27.06 -11.79 -11.59
CA SER A 433 -26.80 -10.79 -12.59
C SER A 433 -25.29 -10.50 -12.71
N PRO A 434 -24.80 -9.95 -13.85
CA PRO A 434 -23.38 -9.56 -13.98
C PRO A 434 -22.91 -8.60 -12.88
N GLU A 435 -23.76 -7.71 -12.39
CA GLU A 435 -23.48 -6.79 -11.30
C GLU A 435 -23.27 -7.53 -9.97
N MET A 436 -24.16 -8.50 -9.67
CA MET A 436 -24.03 -9.33 -8.47
C MET A 436 -22.81 -10.27 -8.53
N LEU A 437 -22.42 -10.73 -9.71
CA LEU A 437 -21.18 -11.49 -9.89
C LEU A 437 -19.93 -10.64 -9.62
N ASN A 438 -19.92 -9.39 -10.09
CA ASN A 438 -18.84 -8.45 -9.77
C ASN A 438 -18.80 -8.14 -8.26
N TYR A 439 -19.96 -8.02 -7.64
CA TYR A 439 -20.07 -7.80 -6.20
C TYR A 439 -19.58 -9.00 -5.38
N GLU A 440 -19.93 -10.23 -5.77
CA GLU A 440 -19.39 -11.46 -5.16
C GLU A 440 -17.86 -11.51 -5.26
N ALA A 441 -17.31 -11.11 -6.40
CA ALA A 441 -15.85 -11.04 -6.57
C ALA A 441 -15.22 -10.00 -5.65
N LYS A 442 -15.85 -8.83 -5.44
CA LYS A 442 -15.43 -7.80 -4.47
C LYS A 442 -15.44 -8.37 -3.05
N ILE A 443 -16.51 -9.04 -2.63
CA ILE A 443 -16.61 -9.67 -1.28
C ILE A 443 -15.45 -10.66 -1.05
N ARG A 444 -15.15 -11.50 -2.02
CA ARG A 444 -14.07 -12.47 -1.91
C ARG A 444 -12.69 -11.83 -1.90
N ASP A 445 -12.52 -10.71 -2.58
CA ASP A 445 -11.27 -9.96 -2.54
C ASP A 445 -11.07 -9.32 -1.16
N MET A 446 -12.11 -8.76 -0.57
CA MET A 446 -12.11 -8.30 0.82
C MET A 446 -11.75 -9.43 1.79
N GLY A 447 -12.28 -10.64 1.56
CA GLY A 447 -11.97 -11.83 2.36
C GLY A 447 -10.48 -12.17 2.47
N LYS A 448 -9.67 -11.82 1.46
CA LYS A 448 -8.20 -12.01 1.47
C LYS A 448 -7.50 -11.09 2.48
N LYS A 449 -8.13 -9.98 2.84
CA LYS A 449 -7.61 -8.99 3.80
C LYS A 449 -8.00 -9.28 5.23
N ILE A 450 -8.91 -10.28 5.46
CA ILE A 450 -9.48 -10.59 6.78
C ILE A 450 -8.65 -11.65 7.49
N LYS A 451 -8.24 -11.33 8.72
CA LYS A 451 -7.61 -12.22 9.70
C LYS A 451 -8.55 -12.41 10.89
N TYR A 452 -8.41 -13.52 11.61
CA TYR A 452 -9.19 -13.81 12.80
C TYR A 452 -8.31 -13.88 14.03
N VAL A 453 -8.83 -13.34 15.14
CA VAL A 453 -8.34 -13.53 16.51
C VAL A 453 -9.50 -14.06 17.33
N TYR A 454 -9.25 -15.09 18.15
CA TYR A 454 -10.31 -15.76 18.93
C TYR A 454 -10.32 -15.25 20.36
N GLN A 455 -11.49 -14.82 20.82
CA GLN A 455 -11.70 -14.45 22.22
C GLN A 455 -12.30 -15.66 22.97
N GLU A 456 -11.44 -16.55 23.46
CA GLU A 456 -11.85 -17.73 24.21
C GLU A 456 -12.41 -17.37 25.58
N GLU A 457 -11.81 -16.41 26.26
CA GLU A 457 -12.25 -15.90 27.55
C GLU A 457 -12.91 -14.53 27.41
N LYS A 458 -14.13 -14.35 27.93
CA LYS A 458 -14.90 -13.12 27.86
C LYS A 458 -14.57 -12.18 29.05
N LEU A 459 -13.31 -11.72 29.13
CA LEU A 459 -12.84 -10.87 30.24
C LEU A 459 -13.11 -9.37 30.05
N GLY A 460 -13.92 -8.99 29.07
CA GLY A 460 -14.30 -7.61 28.77
C GLY A 460 -13.76 -7.09 27.45
N PHE A 461 -14.15 -5.85 27.11
CA PHE A 461 -13.85 -5.24 25.81
C PHE A 461 -12.35 -4.93 25.65
N GLY A 462 -11.69 -4.42 26.71
CA GLY A 462 -10.25 -4.19 26.70
C GLY A 462 -9.44 -5.47 26.51
N HIS A 463 -9.91 -6.60 27.11
CA HIS A 463 -9.29 -7.90 26.87
C HIS A 463 -9.38 -8.31 25.39
N ALA A 464 -10.56 -8.18 24.77
CA ALA A 464 -10.70 -8.48 23.35
C ALA A 464 -9.69 -7.69 22.49
N VAL A 465 -9.58 -6.38 22.70
CA VAL A 465 -8.65 -5.52 21.97
C VAL A 465 -7.19 -5.94 22.24
N SER A 466 -6.83 -6.31 23.47
CA SER A 466 -5.46 -6.72 23.83
C SER A 466 -4.94 -7.93 23.03
N LEU A 467 -5.84 -8.83 22.61
CA LEU A 467 -5.51 -10.02 21.81
C LEU A 467 -4.97 -9.67 20.42
N CYS A 468 -5.25 -8.45 19.93
CA CYS A 468 -4.79 -7.98 18.63
C CYS A 468 -3.44 -7.26 18.64
N SER A 469 -2.70 -7.30 19.74
CA SER A 469 -1.41 -6.60 19.87
C SER A 469 -0.40 -7.02 18.79
N ASP A 470 -0.29 -8.32 18.51
CA ASP A 470 0.63 -8.83 17.48
C ASP A 470 0.16 -8.46 16.07
N PHE A 471 -1.16 -8.36 15.86
CA PHE A 471 -1.72 -7.86 14.60
C PHE A 471 -1.43 -6.36 14.42
N ALA A 472 -1.50 -5.56 15.47
CA ALA A 472 -1.19 -4.13 15.44
C ALA A 472 0.27 -3.87 15.04
N ASN A 473 1.22 -4.71 15.50
CA ASN A 473 2.63 -4.67 15.13
C ASN A 473 3.25 -3.27 15.30
N ASP A 474 3.01 -2.67 16.47
CA ASP A 474 3.48 -1.34 16.88
C ASP A 474 3.05 -0.16 15.97
N GLU A 475 2.10 -0.38 15.06
CA GLU A 475 1.52 0.67 14.20
C GLU A 475 0.17 1.14 14.78
N PRO A 476 -0.25 2.39 14.48
CA PRO A 476 -1.60 2.83 14.80
C PRO A 476 -2.66 1.96 14.10
N VAL A 477 -3.72 1.61 14.81
CA VAL A 477 -4.77 0.70 14.34
C VAL A 477 -6.13 1.35 14.51
N LEU A 478 -6.98 1.27 13.49
CA LEU A 478 -8.38 1.66 13.56
C LEU A 478 -9.17 0.56 14.30
N LEU A 479 -9.81 0.92 15.41
CA LEU A 479 -10.79 0.08 16.10
C LEU A 479 -12.19 0.59 15.73
N VAL A 480 -13.03 -0.30 15.20
CA VAL A 480 -14.42 -0.02 14.82
C VAL A 480 -15.35 -0.92 15.60
N LEU A 481 -16.38 -0.36 16.21
CA LEU A 481 -17.39 -1.13 16.94
C LEU A 481 -18.28 -1.89 15.95
N GLY A 482 -18.42 -3.21 16.18
CA GLY A 482 -19.08 -4.14 15.25
C GLY A 482 -20.62 -4.02 15.16
N ASP A 483 -21.23 -3.10 15.90
CA ASP A 483 -22.66 -2.83 15.94
C ASP A 483 -23.00 -1.36 15.67
N GLN A 484 -22.08 -0.59 15.10
CA GLN A 484 -22.32 0.79 14.70
C GLN A 484 -22.10 0.98 13.21
N LEU A 485 -23.04 1.61 12.53
CA LEU A 485 -22.96 1.95 11.12
C LEU A 485 -22.98 3.47 10.95
N TYR A 486 -22.48 3.93 9.82
CA TYR A 486 -22.29 5.35 9.54
C TYR A 486 -23.00 5.75 8.23
N LYS A 487 -23.46 6.99 8.17
CA LYS A 487 -23.96 7.64 6.94
C LYS A 487 -23.28 8.99 6.81
N SER A 488 -22.41 9.12 5.84
CA SER A 488 -21.75 10.39 5.55
C SER A 488 -22.69 11.33 4.79
N PHE A 489 -22.56 12.63 5.03
CA PHE A 489 -23.20 13.69 4.24
C PHE A 489 -22.27 14.25 3.17
N ASP A 490 -21.02 13.76 3.11
CA ASP A 490 -20.01 14.14 2.14
C ASP A 490 -19.73 12.99 1.14
N ASN A 491 -18.91 13.29 0.12
CA ASN A 491 -18.43 12.29 -0.84
C ASN A 491 -17.46 11.27 -0.22
N LYS A 492 -16.89 11.58 0.95
CA LYS A 492 -16.01 10.69 1.73
C LYS A 492 -16.80 10.03 2.83
N SER A 493 -16.57 8.74 3.08
CA SER A 493 -17.19 8.06 4.22
C SER A 493 -16.75 8.70 5.56
N CYS A 494 -17.50 8.44 6.64
CA CYS A 494 -17.12 8.93 7.97
C CYS A 494 -15.75 8.39 8.40
N THR A 495 -15.50 7.13 8.14
CA THR A 495 -14.20 6.48 8.38
C THR A 495 -13.08 7.14 7.56
N GLU A 496 -13.30 7.47 6.28
CA GLU A 496 -12.30 8.16 5.46
C GLU A 496 -12.00 9.56 5.97
N GLN A 497 -13.02 10.33 6.35
CA GLN A 497 -12.87 11.66 6.97
C GLN A 497 -12.03 11.56 8.25
N PHE A 498 -12.32 10.56 9.12
CA PHE A 498 -11.60 10.33 10.36
C PHE A 498 -10.13 9.97 10.13
N LEU A 499 -9.85 9.04 9.22
CA LEU A 499 -8.48 8.66 8.87
C LEU A 499 -7.68 9.83 8.28
N ASP A 500 -8.29 10.67 7.46
CA ASP A 500 -7.66 11.85 6.86
C ASP A 500 -7.35 12.94 7.92
N SER A 501 -8.14 13.03 8.99
CA SER A 501 -7.91 13.96 10.10
C SER A 501 -6.73 13.56 10.99
N TYR A 502 -6.29 12.31 10.92
CA TYR A 502 -5.24 11.76 11.78
C TYR A 502 -3.85 12.13 11.27
N THR A 503 -3.24 13.11 11.91
CA THR A 503 -1.94 13.68 11.47
C THR A 503 -0.79 13.42 12.43
N ASP A 504 -1.07 13.04 13.69
CA ASP A 504 -0.04 12.76 14.71
C ASP A 504 -0.11 11.29 15.16
N PRO A 505 0.79 10.42 14.69
CA PRO A 505 0.77 8.99 15.00
C PRO A 505 1.13 8.66 16.47
N LYS A 506 1.49 9.64 17.28
CA LYS A 506 1.77 9.47 18.70
C LYS A 506 0.54 9.68 19.57
N LYS A 507 -0.46 10.40 19.09
CA LYS A 507 -1.69 10.67 19.84
C LYS A 507 -2.75 9.61 19.54
N LEU A 508 -3.59 9.32 20.53
CA LEU A 508 -4.87 8.65 20.28
C LEU A 508 -5.78 9.55 19.44
N ALA A 509 -6.66 8.94 18.65
CA ALA A 509 -7.78 9.68 18.07
C ALA A 509 -9.09 8.94 18.29
N ILE A 510 -10.17 9.70 18.48
CA ILE A 510 -11.52 9.17 18.66
C ILE A 510 -12.48 9.99 17.79
N SER A 511 -13.31 9.31 17.02
CA SER A 511 -14.41 9.91 16.30
C SER A 511 -15.56 10.17 17.27
N VAL A 512 -16.19 11.38 17.24
CA VAL A 512 -17.24 11.80 18.16
C VAL A 512 -18.40 12.45 17.42
N CYS A 513 -19.61 12.39 18.01
CA CYS A 513 -20.79 13.10 17.53
C CYS A 513 -21.42 13.95 18.62
N GLU A 514 -22.13 15.02 18.24
CA GLU A 514 -22.91 15.82 19.18
C GLU A 514 -24.14 15.05 19.62
N VAL A 515 -24.40 15.01 20.94
CA VAL A 515 -25.62 14.40 21.53
C VAL A 515 -26.33 15.36 22.45
N ALA A 516 -27.63 15.11 22.66
CA ALA A 516 -28.42 15.88 23.63
C ALA A 516 -27.97 15.55 25.07
N LEU A 517 -28.07 16.52 25.99
CA LEU A 517 -27.77 16.31 27.40
C LEU A 517 -28.53 15.12 28.00
N SER A 518 -29.79 14.92 27.58
CA SER A 518 -30.63 13.80 28.03
C SER A 518 -30.11 12.41 27.60
N GLU A 519 -29.11 12.33 26.73
CA GLU A 519 -28.57 11.07 26.19
C GLU A 519 -27.16 10.76 26.64
N VAL A 520 -26.46 11.68 27.32
CA VAL A 520 -25.05 11.53 27.72
C VAL A 520 -24.78 10.28 28.56
N TYR A 521 -25.75 9.80 29.32
CA TYR A 521 -25.65 8.62 30.19
C TYR A 521 -25.47 7.30 29.40
N LYS A 522 -25.66 7.34 28.08
CA LYS A 522 -25.50 6.16 27.20
C LYS A 522 -24.07 5.97 26.72
N TYR A 523 -23.25 7.02 26.69
CA TYR A 523 -22.00 7.09 25.95
C TYR A 523 -20.84 7.60 26.80
N GLY A 524 -19.63 7.34 26.34
CA GLY A 524 -18.45 8.07 26.78
C GLY A 524 -18.48 9.50 26.24
N ILE A 525 -18.30 10.50 27.09
CA ILE A 525 -18.32 11.94 26.74
C ILE A 525 -16.89 12.49 26.80
N LEU A 526 -16.53 13.21 25.74
CA LEU A 526 -15.22 13.84 25.59
C LEU A 526 -15.38 15.36 25.55
N CYS A 527 -14.42 16.07 26.15
CA CYS A 527 -14.43 17.52 26.21
C CYS A 527 -13.08 18.10 25.80
N GLY A 528 -13.14 19.29 25.18
CA GLY A 528 -11.93 20.00 24.75
C GLY A 528 -12.24 21.39 24.21
N LYS A 529 -11.29 21.98 23.52
CA LYS A 529 -11.47 23.26 22.83
C LYS A 529 -11.54 22.97 21.32
N LEU A 530 -12.75 23.12 20.76
CA LEU A 530 -12.99 22.83 19.35
C LEU A 530 -12.23 23.81 18.43
N ASP A 531 -11.46 23.27 17.50
CA ASP A 531 -10.98 23.94 16.32
C ASP A 531 -12.02 23.72 15.19
N LYS A 532 -12.66 24.79 14.77
CA LYS A 532 -13.75 24.74 13.79
C LYS A 532 -13.26 24.49 12.37
N ASP A 533 -12.01 24.85 12.06
CA ASP A 533 -11.48 24.72 10.71
C ASP A 533 -11.15 23.26 10.40
N SER A 534 -10.74 22.50 11.42
CA SER A 534 -10.41 21.08 11.31
C SER A 534 -11.47 20.12 11.86
N ASN A 535 -12.55 20.62 12.47
CA ASN A 535 -13.53 19.82 13.22
C ASN A 535 -12.89 18.88 14.27
N THR A 536 -11.78 19.31 14.87
CA THR A 536 -11.04 18.53 15.87
C THR A 536 -10.92 19.29 17.18
N PHE A 537 -10.65 18.55 18.26
CA PHE A 537 -10.20 19.15 19.53
C PHE A 537 -9.27 18.20 20.29
N ASP A 538 -8.25 18.77 20.96
CA ASP A 538 -7.46 18.03 21.95
C ASP A 538 -8.36 17.73 23.15
N VAL A 539 -8.46 16.43 23.50
CA VAL A 539 -9.30 15.98 24.62
C VAL A 539 -8.62 16.27 25.93
N ASN A 540 -9.22 17.13 26.74
CA ASN A 540 -8.72 17.48 28.07
C ASN A 540 -9.42 16.72 29.20
N LYS A 541 -10.65 16.23 28.97
CA LYS A 541 -11.45 15.42 29.89
C LYS A 541 -12.24 14.37 29.15
N MET A 542 -12.40 13.21 29.76
CA MET A 542 -13.33 12.19 29.33
C MET A 542 -14.03 11.54 30.51
N VAL A 543 -15.22 11.02 30.29
CA VAL A 543 -16.00 10.33 31.33
C VAL A 543 -16.90 9.29 30.69
N GLU A 544 -16.99 8.11 31.27
CA GLU A 544 -17.87 7.03 30.81
C GLU A 544 -19.26 7.16 31.41
N LYS A 545 -20.29 7.27 30.58
CA LYS A 545 -21.71 7.25 30.92
C LYS A 545 -22.09 8.17 32.10
N PRO A 546 -21.77 9.46 32.06
CA PRO A 546 -22.07 10.40 33.17
C PRO A 546 -23.57 10.64 33.31
N GLN A 547 -23.98 10.96 34.54
CA GLN A 547 -25.33 11.49 34.74
C GLN A 547 -25.46 12.89 34.12
N PRO A 548 -26.64 13.27 33.60
CA PRO A 548 -26.81 14.55 32.89
C PRO A 548 -26.44 15.80 33.74
N ASP A 549 -26.75 15.83 35.02
CA ASP A 549 -26.39 16.90 35.95
C ASP A 549 -24.88 17.07 36.10
N ILE A 550 -24.16 15.97 36.25
CA ILE A 550 -22.69 15.97 36.32
C ILE A 550 -22.09 16.42 34.99
N CYS A 551 -22.68 15.96 33.87
CA CYS A 551 -22.21 16.32 32.54
C CYS A 551 -22.42 17.82 32.27
N GLU A 552 -23.57 18.37 32.63
CA GLU A 552 -23.85 19.78 32.46
C GLU A 552 -22.92 20.68 33.29
N GLU A 553 -22.50 20.24 34.45
CA GLU A 553 -21.59 20.99 35.32
C GLU A 553 -20.10 20.90 34.86
N LYS A 554 -19.61 19.70 34.46
CA LYS A 554 -18.19 19.41 34.38
C LYS A 554 -17.69 18.92 33.02
N TYR A 555 -18.57 18.30 32.21
CA TYR A 555 -18.17 17.59 31.00
C TYR A 555 -18.90 18.12 29.76
N TYR A 556 -18.49 19.29 29.29
CA TYR A 556 -19.02 19.94 28.10
C TYR A 556 -17.91 20.66 27.32
N THR A 557 -18.14 20.86 26.04
CA THR A 557 -17.29 21.70 25.17
C THR A 557 -18.04 22.99 24.84
N LYS A 558 -17.41 24.15 25.01
CA LYS A 558 -18.00 25.42 24.63
C LYS A 558 -17.86 25.69 23.15
N VAL A 559 -18.99 25.79 22.44
CA VAL A 559 -19.05 26.15 21.02
C VAL A 559 -20.00 27.34 20.88
N ASN A 560 -19.52 28.49 20.39
CA ASN A 560 -20.34 29.72 20.24
C ASN A 560 -21.06 30.17 21.51
N ARG A 561 -20.46 30.01 22.69
CA ARG A 561 -21.00 30.28 24.04
C ARG A 561 -22.03 29.26 24.55
N GLU A 562 -22.41 28.25 23.75
CA GLU A 562 -23.26 27.15 24.14
C GLU A 562 -22.47 25.95 24.66
N LYS A 563 -23.06 25.17 25.55
CA LYS A 563 -22.54 23.90 26.02
C LYS A 563 -22.95 22.82 25.02
N LYS A 564 -21.95 22.11 24.45
CA LYS A 564 -22.18 20.98 23.57
C LYS A 564 -21.55 19.72 24.19
N TYR A 565 -22.16 18.57 23.94
CA TYR A 565 -21.76 17.29 24.48
C TYR A 565 -21.36 16.37 23.32
N PHE A 566 -20.11 15.92 23.33
CA PHE A 566 -19.56 15.07 22.28
C PHE A 566 -19.38 13.65 22.79
N ALA A 567 -20.17 12.75 22.23
CA ALA A 567 -20.16 11.32 22.54
C ALA A 567 -19.26 10.57 21.56
N VAL A 568 -18.70 9.45 22.02
CA VAL A 568 -17.95 8.53 21.16
C VAL A 568 -18.80 8.06 19.99
N PHE A 569 -18.24 8.16 18.77
CA PHE A 569 -18.89 7.81 17.49
C PHE A 569 -18.59 6.35 17.04
N GLY A 570 -17.87 5.56 17.85
CA GLY A 570 -17.62 4.14 17.59
C GLY A 570 -16.35 3.81 16.82
N GLU A 571 -15.54 4.80 16.47
CA GLU A 571 -14.26 4.62 15.82
C GLU A 571 -13.15 5.24 16.68
N TYR A 572 -12.02 4.49 16.76
CA TYR A 572 -10.85 4.89 17.54
C TYR A 572 -9.60 4.59 16.73
N ILE A 573 -8.59 5.45 16.78
CA ILE A 573 -7.24 5.10 16.34
C ILE A 573 -6.39 4.88 17.57
N LEU A 574 -6.03 3.62 17.80
CA LEU A 574 -5.25 3.15 18.95
C LEU A 574 -3.76 3.15 18.62
N THR A 575 -2.95 3.69 19.51
CA THR A 575 -1.47 3.63 19.42
C THR A 575 -0.93 2.35 20.06
N SER A 576 0.35 2.02 19.84
CA SER A 576 1.03 0.88 20.48
C SER A 576 0.98 0.93 22.01
N GLU A 577 1.02 2.13 22.61
CA GLU A 577 0.93 2.33 24.04
C GLU A 577 -0.36 1.77 24.66
N VAL A 578 -1.49 1.84 23.94
CA VAL A 578 -2.75 1.21 24.40
C VAL A 578 -2.60 -0.29 24.56
N PHE A 579 -1.97 -0.95 23.59
CA PHE A 579 -1.77 -2.41 23.65
C PHE A 579 -0.81 -2.82 24.76
N GLU A 580 0.22 -2.03 25.02
CA GLU A 580 1.15 -2.25 26.16
C GLU A 580 0.42 -2.16 27.50
N LEU A 581 -0.41 -1.12 27.67
CA LEU A 581 -1.17 -0.95 28.91
C LEU A 581 -2.25 -2.02 29.07
N LEU A 582 -2.96 -2.39 28.02
CA LEU A 582 -3.93 -3.49 28.07
C LEU A 582 -3.26 -4.82 28.44
N LYS A 583 -2.08 -5.13 27.88
CA LYS A 583 -1.30 -6.33 28.29
C LYS A 583 -0.92 -6.29 29.77
N ARG A 584 -0.57 -5.11 30.30
CA ARG A 584 -0.29 -4.92 31.73
C ARG A 584 -1.53 -5.19 32.58
N GLU A 585 -2.69 -4.64 32.21
CA GLU A 585 -3.97 -4.84 32.90
C GLU A 585 -4.37 -6.34 32.92
N VAL A 586 -4.24 -7.03 31.78
CA VAL A 586 -4.51 -8.47 31.69
C VAL A 586 -3.61 -9.27 32.63
N LYS A 587 -2.30 -8.96 32.68
CA LYS A 587 -1.34 -9.64 33.59
C LYS A 587 -1.61 -9.39 35.06
N ASN A 588 -2.05 -8.18 35.40
CA ASN A 588 -2.26 -7.74 36.77
C ASN A 588 -3.64 -8.09 37.32
N LYS A 589 -4.51 -8.69 36.52
CA LYS A 589 -5.87 -9.04 36.92
C LYS A 589 -5.88 -10.07 38.06
N LYS A 590 -6.12 -9.59 39.29
CA LYS A 590 -6.18 -10.43 40.51
C LYS A 590 -7.62 -10.71 40.97
N THR A 591 -8.66 -10.07 40.40
CA THR A 591 -10.05 -10.15 40.88
C THR A 591 -11.07 -10.25 39.74
N SER A 592 -12.30 -10.70 40.07
CA SER A 592 -13.45 -10.76 39.18
C SER A 592 -13.89 -9.37 38.73
N GLY A 593 -13.69 -9.01 37.49
CA GLY A 593 -14.12 -7.76 36.87
C GLY A 593 -13.78 -7.76 35.37
N GLU A 594 -14.50 -6.98 34.58
CA GLU A 594 -14.20 -6.78 33.17
C GLU A 594 -12.99 -5.85 33.00
N ILE A 595 -12.13 -6.15 32.04
CA ILE A 595 -11.06 -5.25 31.61
C ILE A 595 -11.69 -4.26 30.62
N GLY A 596 -11.90 -3.02 31.09
CA GLY A 596 -12.42 -1.93 30.26
C GLY A 596 -11.36 -1.32 29.36
N LEU A 597 -11.77 -0.74 28.25
CA LEU A 597 -10.87 0.02 27.37
C LEU A 597 -10.76 1.49 27.83
N THR A 598 -11.84 2.08 28.33
CA THR A 598 -11.95 3.52 28.63
C THR A 598 -10.90 4.02 29.63
N SER A 599 -10.62 3.25 30.69
CA SER A 599 -9.58 3.62 31.69
C SER A 599 -8.17 3.65 31.09
N VAL A 600 -7.88 2.72 30.19
CA VAL A 600 -6.58 2.68 29.48
C VAL A 600 -6.47 3.84 28.49
N LEU A 601 -7.54 4.17 27.77
CA LEU A 601 -7.57 5.32 26.87
C LEU A 601 -7.33 6.64 27.64
N ASP A 602 -7.92 6.77 28.83
CA ASP A 602 -7.71 7.97 29.66
C ASP A 602 -6.25 8.07 30.19
N GLU A 603 -5.66 6.95 30.58
CA GLU A 603 -4.23 6.92 30.95
C GLU A 603 -3.31 7.33 29.80
N VAL A 604 -3.57 6.83 28.56
CA VAL A 604 -2.78 7.23 27.38
C VAL A 604 -3.04 8.69 27.01
N ARG A 605 -4.30 9.17 27.11
CA ARG A 605 -4.63 10.60 26.93
C ARG A 605 -3.79 11.50 27.80
N GLU A 606 -3.62 11.15 29.07
CA GLU A 606 -2.81 11.94 30.02
C GLU A 606 -1.31 11.92 29.69
N ARG A 607 -0.80 10.84 29.16
CA ARG A 607 0.62 10.66 28.83
C ARG A 607 1.01 11.24 27.47
N SER A 608 0.25 10.88 26.43
CA SER A 608 0.62 11.09 25.02
C SER A 608 -0.35 12.00 24.28
N GLY A 609 -1.51 12.31 24.89
CA GLY A 609 -2.56 13.12 24.27
C GLY A 609 -3.59 12.31 23.48
N MET A 610 -4.73 12.95 23.26
CA MET A 610 -5.85 12.39 22.51
C MET A 610 -6.51 13.50 21.69
N VAL A 611 -6.86 13.22 20.44
CA VAL A 611 -7.61 14.12 19.56
C VAL A 611 -8.98 13.53 19.29
N ALA A 612 -10.03 14.34 19.45
CA ALA A 612 -11.37 14.01 18.98
C ALA A 612 -11.63 14.66 17.63
N PHE A 613 -12.31 13.95 16.74
CA PHE A 613 -12.73 14.41 15.43
C PHE A 613 -14.24 14.26 15.27
N ILE A 614 -14.90 15.27 14.69
CA ILE A 614 -16.33 15.28 14.42
C ILE A 614 -16.54 15.06 12.93
N PRO A 615 -16.91 13.83 12.47
CA PRO A 615 -17.21 13.58 11.07
C PRO A 615 -18.51 14.27 10.65
N HIS A 616 -18.60 14.67 9.40
CA HIS A 616 -19.83 15.19 8.82
C HIS A 616 -20.72 14.01 8.38
N GLY A 617 -21.50 13.50 9.33
CA GLY A 617 -22.34 12.33 9.13
C GLY A 617 -23.12 11.93 10.37
N GLU A 618 -23.81 10.82 10.28
CA GLU A 618 -24.62 10.23 11.36
C GLU A 618 -24.14 8.83 11.70
N MET A 619 -24.23 8.49 12.99
CA MET A 619 -24.00 7.15 13.53
C MET A 619 -25.34 6.47 13.85
N TYR A 620 -25.42 5.20 13.53
CA TYR A 620 -26.54 4.33 13.85
C TYR A 620 -26.07 3.20 14.77
N ASP A 621 -26.57 3.19 16.02
CA ASP A 621 -26.26 2.16 17.04
C ASP A 621 -27.26 0.99 16.92
N MET A 622 -26.79 -0.13 16.43
CA MET A 622 -27.57 -1.37 16.27
C MET A 622 -27.49 -2.29 17.50
N GLY A 623 -26.89 -1.84 18.59
CA GLY A 623 -26.70 -2.66 19.79
C GLY A 623 -27.97 -3.01 20.55
N ASN A 624 -29.14 -2.50 20.14
CA ASN A 624 -30.46 -2.79 20.74
C ASN A 624 -31.57 -2.77 19.68
N THR A 625 -32.74 -3.34 20.00
CA THR A 625 -33.86 -3.52 19.07
C THR A 625 -34.31 -2.21 18.42
N LYS A 626 -34.46 -1.13 19.21
CA LYS A 626 -34.92 0.17 18.69
C LYS A 626 -33.90 0.73 17.71
N GLY A 627 -32.64 0.78 18.13
CA GLY A 627 -31.55 1.29 17.26
C GLY A 627 -31.39 0.45 15.98
N TYR A 628 -31.59 -0.87 16.05
CA TYR A 628 -31.60 -1.73 14.86
C TYR A 628 -32.70 -1.35 13.87
N VAL A 629 -33.95 -1.18 14.36
CA VAL A 629 -35.08 -0.79 13.52
C VAL A 629 -34.87 0.60 12.93
N ASP A 630 -34.43 1.57 13.73
CA ASP A 630 -34.14 2.93 13.29
C ASP A 630 -33.04 2.93 12.19
N THR A 631 -31.98 2.14 12.36
CA THR A 631 -30.91 1.97 11.38
C THR A 631 -31.45 1.41 10.06
N PHE A 632 -32.25 0.35 10.14
CA PHE A 632 -32.83 -0.29 8.96
C PHE A 632 -33.66 0.68 8.13
N ILE A 633 -34.51 1.48 8.80
CA ILE A 633 -35.38 2.48 8.15
C ILE A 633 -34.56 3.62 7.54
N ASN A 634 -33.61 4.18 8.28
CA ASN A 634 -32.87 5.38 7.86
C ASN A 634 -31.80 5.10 6.80
N LYS A 635 -31.24 3.90 6.76
CA LYS A 635 -30.32 3.49 5.68
C LYS A 635 -31.05 2.96 4.44
N ALA A 636 -32.35 2.65 4.53
CA ALA A 636 -33.16 2.29 3.38
C ALA A 636 -33.60 3.52 2.54
N ASN A 637 -33.61 4.70 3.15
CA ASN A 637 -33.92 5.99 2.53
C ASN A 637 -32.63 6.76 2.20
#